data_000cee99ed9db65bd711ad3c63564db1
#
_entry.id   000cee99ed9db65bd711ad3c63564db1
#
_cell.length_a   1.000
_cell.length_b   1.000
_cell.length_c   1.000
_cell.angle_alpha   90.00
_cell.angle_beta   90.00
_cell.angle_gamma   90.00
#
_symmetry.space_group_name_H-M   'P 1'
#
loop_
_entity.id
_entity.type
_entity.pdbx_description
1 polymer ?
#
loop_
_entity_poly.entity_id
_entity_poly.type
_entity_poly.pdbx_seq_one_letter_code
_entity_poly.pdbx_strand_id
1 'polypeptide(L)'
;MADDEDFLPRLGTPRARGSAKGRKYLGRVVGGAARAGTTTGVRSRRFDGSRTGRGGSMGRVLSSGDRLAGFRGRRVVVKARLVRLGPARLAAARVHLRYIQRDGVTREGGPGQLYSAASDEADGRAFIERAHEDRHQFRFIVSAEDGDLYTDLKPLTRRLMAQMEQDLATRLDWVAVDHFNTGFPHTHIILRGRDDRGENLVIAREYLSHGMRQRAADLVTLDLGPRTTLEIEERLRHDIGAERLTPIDRRMVRDMDEDRTLGQSMRDPFQQALRVGRLRKLEAMGLAEPLGGGRWRLAEGLEETLRRADERGDVIRTMQRTMTERNRAGVEQHLFDPVRDGALMGRVIERGLSDELHDRHYLLVDGTDGRSHYVDIGRGNATGPLPEGSIVRLAPASREPREADRTIAGIAAANSGRYSVDLHLQHDRSASEAFARAHVRRLEAIRRAAGSVERLADGTWQIAPDHLARVQAYENRLARDRPVIVELISSLPVERLATVDAPTWLDRRIAGEDTMPVRDAGFGREVRQAELQRRQWLVEQGLAEEQGAELRLRADTLAILRRRELLRVAGQLSDELGLPFVEARAGERIEGILRRSVDTLGGRYALIEQSHEFTLVPWRPTLEKQLGQSVSGVMRSDGEGWTFGRGRNGPSV
;
A
#
# COMPACT_ATOMS: atom_id res chain seq x y z
N MET A 1 9.05 35.26 35.22
CA MET A 1 10.50 35.15 35.18
C MET A 1 10.89 34.25 36.34
N ALA A 2 11.18 33.03 36.08
CA ALA A 2 11.81 32.09 37.00
C ALA A 2 12.70 31.19 36.14
N ASP A 3 13.98 31.28 36.45
CA ASP A 3 15.08 30.65 35.72
C ASP A 3 14.96 29.15 35.68
N ASP A 4 14.91 28.57 34.48
CA ASP A 4 15.20 27.15 34.23
C ASP A 4 16.72 26.96 34.25
N GLU A 5 17.30 26.69 35.42
CA GLU A 5 18.67 26.21 35.56
C GLU A 5 18.79 24.79 34.96
N ASP A 6 19.46 24.70 33.83
CA ASP A 6 19.93 23.48 33.21
C ASP A 6 20.80 22.67 34.18
N PHE A 7 20.23 21.59 34.73
CA PHE A 7 20.95 20.65 35.57
C PHE A 7 21.87 19.77 34.72
N LEU A 8 23.13 20.17 34.59
CA LEU A 8 24.21 19.33 34.03
C LEU A 8 24.83 18.48 35.12
N PRO A 9 24.72 17.15 35.10
CA PRO A 9 25.39 16.28 36.07
C PRO A 9 26.90 16.29 35.83
N ARG A 10 27.67 16.83 36.78
CA ARG A 10 29.13 16.73 36.79
C ARG A 10 29.52 15.30 37.22
N LEU A 11 30.27 14.60 36.34
CA LEU A 11 30.92 13.33 36.68
C LEU A 11 32.00 13.57 37.73
N GLY A 12 31.71 13.17 38.96
CA GLY A 12 32.70 13.14 40.03
C GLY A 12 33.65 11.95 39.88
N THR A 13 34.92 12.17 40.15
CA THR A 13 35.98 11.15 40.18
C THR A 13 35.58 9.91 40.98
N PRO A 14 35.82 8.68 40.48
CA PRO A 14 35.46 7.45 41.20
C PRO A 14 36.38 7.25 42.40
N ARG A 15 35.87 7.49 43.61
CA ARG A 15 36.48 6.97 44.86
C ARG A 15 35.76 5.69 45.22
N ALA A 16 36.54 4.61 45.21
CA ALA A 16 36.12 3.32 45.71
C ALA A 16 35.69 3.42 47.19
N ARG A 17 34.39 3.34 47.44
CA ARG A 17 33.76 2.77 48.66
C ARG A 17 32.26 2.70 48.42
N GLY A 18 31.79 1.48 48.30
CA GLY A 18 30.39 1.18 48.05
C GLY A 18 29.47 1.69 49.15
N SER A 19 28.29 2.03 48.75
CA SER A 19 27.06 1.57 49.29
C SER A 19 25.91 2.56 49.43
N ALA A 20 26.02 3.67 50.08
CA ALA A 20 24.83 4.43 50.49
C ALA A 20 24.35 5.47 49.47
N LYS A 21 25.26 6.00 48.64
CA LYS A 21 24.92 7.07 47.67
C LYS A 21 24.32 6.53 46.38
N GLY A 22 24.72 5.34 45.92
CA GLY A 22 24.15 4.71 44.74
C GLY A 22 22.69 4.28 44.95
N ARG A 23 22.35 3.77 46.12
CA ARG A 23 20.95 3.44 46.48
C ARG A 23 20.08 4.69 46.63
N LYS A 24 20.62 5.80 47.13
CA LYS A 24 19.90 7.08 47.21
C LYS A 24 19.68 7.71 45.80
N TYR A 25 20.62 7.52 44.86
CA TYR A 25 20.48 7.98 43.51
C TYR A 25 19.42 7.18 42.73
N LEU A 26 19.49 5.84 42.81
CA LEU A 26 18.45 4.94 42.27
C LEU A 26 17.08 5.23 42.91
N GLY A 27 17.02 5.43 44.24
CA GLY A 27 15.80 5.83 44.93
C GLY A 27 15.24 7.20 44.50
N ARG A 28 16.10 8.16 44.14
CA ARG A 28 15.66 9.45 43.56
C ARG A 28 15.18 9.32 42.12
N VAL A 29 15.84 8.51 41.31
CA VAL A 29 15.42 8.22 39.93
C VAL A 29 14.08 7.48 39.89
N VAL A 30 13.95 6.44 40.75
CA VAL A 30 12.69 5.68 40.91
C VAL A 30 11.60 6.57 41.54
N GLY A 31 11.95 7.40 42.53
CA GLY A 31 11.02 8.34 43.17
C GLY A 31 10.66 9.54 42.25
N GLY A 32 11.54 9.94 41.35
CA GLY A 32 11.27 10.91 40.27
C GLY A 32 10.33 10.34 39.20
N ALA A 33 10.56 9.09 38.81
CA ALA A 33 9.68 8.36 37.89
C ALA A 33 8.30 8.09 38.52
N ALA A 34 8.25 7.78 39.82
CA ALA A 34 6.99 7.61 40.55
C ALA A 34 6.23 8.93 40.72
N ARG A 35 6.92 10.07 40.95
CA ARG A 35 6.30 11.39 41.07
C ARG A 35 5.88 11.98 39.73
N ALA A 36 6.56 11.69 38.65
CA ALA A 36 6.10 12.02 37.30
C ALA A 36 4.82 11.25 36.90
N GLY A 37 4.50 10.16 37.63
CA GLY A 37 3.27 9.40 37.51
C GLY A 37 2.12 9.86 38.40
N THR A 38 2.34 10.79 39.36
CA THR A 38 1.34 11.27 40.33
C THR A 38 1.22 12.80 40.30
N THR A 39 0.80 13.38 39.21
CA THR A 39 0.17 14.71 39.24
C THR A 39 -1.32 14.52 39.47
N THR A 40 -1.71 14.55 40.73
CA THR A 40 -3.08 14.78 41.14
C THR A 40 -3.44 16.24 40.87
N GLY A 41 -4.44 16.45 40.04
CA GLY A 41 -5.06 17.75 39.97
C GLY A 41 -5.80 17.98 38.66
N VAL A 42 -7.12 17.97 38.79
CA VAL A 42 -8.15 18.51 37.92
C VAL A 42 -8.64 17.65 36.76
N ARG A 43 -9.87 17.26 36.95
CA ARG A 43 -10.74 16.46 36.10
C ARG A 43 -10.95 17.10 34.72
N SER A 44 -10.45 16.44 33.70
CA SER A 44 -11.14 16.35 32.41
C SER A 44 -11.08 14.91 31.96
N ARG A 45 -12.19 14.22 32.14
CA ARG A 45 -12.35 12.80 31.77
C ARG A 45 -12.61 12.67 30.29
N ARG A 46 -11.62 12.88 29.44
CA ARG A 46 -11.55 12.26 28.14
C ARG A 46 -10.39 11.26 28.20
N PHE A 47 -10.75 9.98 28.07
CA PHE A 47 -9.81 8.90 27.93
C PHE A 47 -9.06 9.10 26.60
N ASP A 48 -7.80 9.53 26.67
CA ASP A 48 -6.95 9.82 25.51
C ASP A 48 -6.07 8.62 25.09
N GLY A 49 -6.24 7.47 25.76
CA GLY A 49 -5.47 6.25 25.45
C GLY A 49 -3.99 6.29 25.83
N SER A 50 -3.46 7.43 26.29
CA SER A 50 -2.02 7.60 26.57
C SER A 50 -1.53 6.81 27.79
N ARG A 51 -2.43 6.28 28.59
CA ARG A 51 -2.12 5.51 29.82
C ARG A 51 -2.31 4.00 29.65
N THR A 52 -2.74 3.53 28.51
CA THR A 52 -3.01 2.12 28.23
C THR A 52 -1.96 1.54 27.30
N GLY A 53 -1.22 0.58 27.82
CA GLY A 53 -0.27 -0.20 27.05
C GLY A 53 0.91 -0.66 27.86
N ARG A 54 1.39 -1.86 27.55
CA ARG A 54 2.60 -2.44 28.16
C ARG A 54 3.84 -1.66 27.72
N GLY A 55 4.86 -1.57 28.57
CA GLY A 55 6.11 -0.91 28.26
C GLY A 55 6.11 0.63 28.34
N GLY A 56 5.02 1.28 28.78
CA GLY A 56 4.93 2.74 28.84
C GLY A 56 5.96 3.41 29.77
N SER A 57 6.29 2.81 30.89
CA SER A 57 7.36 3.29 31.79
C SER A 57 8.74 3.15 31.16
N MET A 58 9.02 1.99 30.55
CA MET A 58 10.28 1.73 29.87
C MET A 58 10.46 2.62 28.64
N GLY A 59 9.41 2.82 27.84
CA GLY A 59 9.42 3.74 26.68
C GLY A 59 9.79 5.17 27.08
N ARG A 60 9.31 5.67 28.21
CA ARG A 60 9.68 7.01 28.72
C ARG A 60 11.13 7.07 29.18
N VAL A 61 11.61 6.07 29.90
CA VAL A 61 13.02 5.99 30.32
C VAL A 61 13.95 5.98 29.11
N LEU A 62 13.64 5.14 28.12
CA LEU A 62 14.46 4.99 26.92
C LEU A 62 14.37 6.22 26.00
N SER A 63 13.24 6.91 25.96
CA SER A 63 13.11 8.17 25.19
C SER A 63 13.96 9.31 25.76
N SER A 64 14.20 9.32 27.07
CA SER A 64 15.11 10.29 27.69
C SER A 64 16.58 9.99 27.41
N GLY A 65 16.93 8.71 27.24
CA GLY A 65 18.27 8.26 26.87
C GLY A 65 18.70 8.67 25.46
N ASP A 66 17.73 8.74 24.52
CA ASP A 66 17.99 9.11 23.12
C ASP A 66 18.59 10.52 22.94
N ARG A 67 18.39 11.42 23.90
CA ARG A 67 19.00 12.77 23.92
C ARG A 67 20.49 12.76 24.29
N LEU A 68 20.97 11.74 24.98
CA LEU A 68 22.32 11.62 25.49
C LEU A 68 23.19 10.60 24.71
N ALA A 69 22.57 9.73 23.90
CA ALA A 69 23.26 8.79 23.02
C ALA A 69 23.89 9.55 21.83
N GLY A 70 24.91 10.33 22.13
CA GLY A 70 25.64 11.13 21.16
C GLY A 70 26.15 10.33 19.95
N PHE A 71 26.86 10.96 19.05
CA PHE A 71 27.37 10.47 17.76
C PHE A 71 28.03 9.08 17.75
N ARG A 72 28.37 8.52 18.93
CA ARG A 72 29.06 7.23 19.09
C ARG A 72 28.10 6.02 19.09
N GLY A 73 26.81 6.20 19.35
CA GLY A 73 25.84 5.12 19.31
C GLY A 73 25.57 4.65 17.88
N ARG A 74 25.46 3.32 17.67
CA ARG A 74 25.02 2.75 16.40
C ARG A 74 23.53 3.10 16.19
N ARG A 75 23.15 3.47 14.99
CA ARG A 75 21.76 3.88 14.71
C ARG A 75 20.97 2.73 14.13
N VAL A 76 19.75 2.60 14.63
CA VAL A 76 18.76 1.66 14.09
C VAL A 76 17.49 2.43 13.75
N VAL A 77 16.93 2.17 12.60
CA VAL A 77 15.60 2.64 12.21
C VAL A 77 14.61 1.54 12.57
N VAL A 78 13.61 1.87 13.37
CA VAL A 78 12.48 0.98 13.64
C VAL A 78 11.22 1.68 13.17
N LYS A 79 10.54 1.08 12.19
CA LYS A 79 9.22 1.49 11.74
C LYS A 79 8.20 0.51 12.33
N ALA A 80 7.10 1.01 12.89
CA ALA A 80 6.06 0.20 13.50
C ALA A 80 4.70 0.54 12.93
N ARG A 81 3.88 -0.47 12.64
CA ARG A 81 2.52 -0.33 12.15
C ARG A 81 1.57 -1.27 12.88
N LEU A 82 0.44 -0.75 13.31
CA LEU A 82 -0.70 -1.52 13.80
C LEU A 82 -1.66 -1.80 12.65
N VAL A 83 -1.90 -3.07 12.36
CA VAL A 83 -2.82 -3.53 11.31
C VAL A 83 -4.01 -4.19 11.98
N ARG A 84 -5.21 -3.65 11.77
CA ARG A 84 -6.45 -4.28 12.24
C ARG A 84 -6.73 -5.52 11.40
N LEU A 85 -7.06 -6.62 12.03
CA LEU A 85 -7.47 -7.86 11.40
C LEU A 85 -9.00 -7.97 11.37
N GLY A 86 -9.51 -8.83 10.51
CA GLY A 86 -10.90 -9.18 10.33
C GLY A 86 -11.01 -10.14 9.13
N PRO A 87 -12.15 -10.80 8.86
CA PRO A 87 -12.24 -11.88 7.87
C PRO A 87 -11.66 -11.53 6.49
N ALA A 88 -12.01 -10.37 5.93
CA ALA A 88 -11.46 -9.90 4.65
C ALA A 88 -9.98 -9.48 4.72
N ARG A 89 -9.46 -9.14 5.91
CA ARG A 89 -8.09 -8.67 6.10
C ARG A 89 -7.10 -9.78 6.43
N LEU A 90 -7.58 -10.96 6.85
CA LEU A 90 -6.74 -12.15 6.97
C LEU A 90 -6.18 -12.60 5.64
N ALA A 91 -6.96 -12.50 4.55
CA ALA A 91 -6.45 -12.72 3.21
C ALA A 91 -5.30 -11.77 2.87
N ALA A 92 -5.43 -10.48 3.20
CA ALA A 92 -4.36 -9.49 3.03
C ALA A 92 -3.14 -9.77 3.92
N ALA A 93 -3.33 -10.33 5.14
CA ALA A 93 -2.22 -10.74 5.99
C ALA A 93 -1.45 -11.93 5.38
N ARG A 94 -2.14 -12.90 4.78
CA ARG A 94 -1.52 -14.01 4.03
C ARG A 94 -0.72 -13.53 2.82
N VAL A 95 -1.29 -12.59 2.05
CA VAL A 95 -0.60 -11.99 0.90
C VAL A 95 0.65 -11.26 1.35
N HIS A 96 0.58 -10.48 2.44
CA HIS A 96 1.74 -9.78 2.97
C HIS A 96 2.83 -10.75 3.47
N LEU A 97 2.45 -11.85 4.15
CA LEU A 97 3.40 -12.86 4.61
C LEU A 97 4.14 -13.51 3.44
N ARG A 98 3.42 -13.87 2.36
CA ARG A 98 4.04 -14.38 1.12
C ARG A 98 4.95 -13.35 0.47
N TYR A 99 4.54 -12.08 0.50
CA TYR A 99 5.33 -11.00 -0.10
C TYR A 99 6.68 -10.81 0.59
N ILE A 100 6.75 -10.84 1.93
CA ILE A 100 8.04 -10.73 2.64
C ILE A 100 8.95 -11.95 2.43
N GLN A 101 8.39 -13.08 1.99
CA GLN A 101 9.11 -14.30 1.62
C GLN A 101 9.45 -14.39 0.12
N ARG A 102 9.24 -13.31 -0.66
CA ARG A 102 9.48 -13.29 -2.11
C ARG A 102 10.91 -13.66 -2.49
N ASP A 103 11.09 -14.06 -3.73
CA ASP A 103 12.42 -14.28 -4.30
C ASP A 103 13.26 -13.00 -4.33
N GLY A 104 14.58 -13.14 -4.34
CA GLY A 104 15.50 -12.04 -4.47
C GLY A 104 15.81 -11.30 -3.17
N VAL A 105 15.32 -11.72 -2.00
CA VAL A 105 15.52 -10.98 -0.73
C VAL A 105 16.72 -11.44 0.07
N THR A 106 17.24 -12.66 -0.16
CA THR A 106 18.47 -13.14 0.47
C THR A 106 19.72 -12.57 -0.20
N ARG A 107 20.89 -12.74 0.39
CA ARG A 107 22.17 -12.31 -0.22
C ARG A 107 22.46 -13.03 -1.53
N GLU A 108 22.04 -14.28 -1.63
CA GLU A 108 22.20 -15.16 -2.78
C GLU A 108 21.08 -14.99 -3.82
N GLY A 109 20.14 -14.07 -3.59
CA GLY A 109 19.00 -13.83 -4.48
C GLY A 109 17.88 -14.86 -4.38
N GLY A 110 17.89 -15.69 -3.34
CA GLY A 110 16.83 -16.66 -3.09
C GLY A 110 15.60 -16.07 -2.35
N PRO A 111 14.58 -16.93 -2.11
CA PRO A 111 13.39 -16.55 -1.35
C PRO A 111 13.71 -16.29 0.14
N GLY A 112 12.95 -15.39 0.73
CA GLY A 112 13.06 -15.07 2.15
C GLY A 112 12.58 -16.23 3.02
N GLN A 113 13.40 -16.65 3.98
CA GLN A 113 13.07 -17.69 4.92
C GLN A 113 12.38 -17.10 6.15
N LEU A 114 11.19 -17.60 6.47
CA LEU A 114 10.46 -17.21 7.66
C LEU A 114 11.06 -17.94 8.89
N TYR A 115 11.36 -17.19 9.94
CA TYR A 115 11.86 -17.73 11.20
C TYR A 115 11.09 -17.17 12.40
N SER A 116 11.28 -17.78 13.56
CA SER A 116 10.65 -17.39 14.82
C SER A 116 11.65 -17.35 15.98
N ALA A 117 11.17 -17.20 17.20
CA ALA A 117 11.99 -17.28 18.40
C ALA A 117 12.70 -18.65 18.53
N ALA A 118 12.03 -19.73 18.14
CA ALA A 118 12.47 -21.10 18.39
C ALA A 118 12.89 -21.87 17.14
N SER A 119 12.57 -21.38 15.93
CA SER A 119 12.83 -22.09 14.67
C SER A 119 13.42 -21.18 13.63
N ASP A 120 14.36 -21.69 12.85
CA ASP A 120 14.89 -21.02 11.66
C ASP A 120 13.98 -21.17 10.45
N GLU A 121 13.05 -22.13 10.49
CA GLU A 121 12.02 -22.36 9.49
C GLU A 121 10.64 -22.36 10.19
N ALA A 122 9.97 -21.23 10.16
CA ALA A 122 8.66 -21.09 10.77
C ALA A 122 7.55 -21.35 9.75
N ASP A 123 6.50 -22.08 10.18
CA ASP A 123 5.30 -22.29 9.37
C ASP A 123 4.41 -21.04 9.37
N GLY A 124 4.45 -20.32 8.27
CA GLY A 124 3.64 -19.11 8.06
C GLY A 124 2.14 -19.39 8.00
N ARG A 125 1.72 -20.58 7.56
CA ARG A 125 0.32 -20.97 7.53
C ARG A 125 -0.20 -21.19 8.95
N ALA A 126 0.51 -21.96 9.76
CA ALA A 126 0.18 -22.19 11.16
C ALA A 126 0.19 -20.87 11.96
N PHE A 127 1.10 -19.93 11.65
CA PHE A 127 1.11 -18.60 12.29
C PHE A 127 -0.17 -17.80 11.97
N ILE A 128 -0.61 -17.79 10.71
CA ILE A 128 -1.85 -17.09 10.30
C ILE A 128 -3.10 -17.78 10.88
N GLU A 129 -3.11 -19.10 10.98
CA GLU A 129 -4.20 -19.86 11.60
C GLU A 129 -4.35 -19.50 13.09
N ARG A 130 -3.25 -19.37 13.83
CA ARG A 130 -3.27 -18.89 15.23
C ARG A 130 -3.72 -17.43 15.35
N ALA A 131 -3.50 -16.60 14.32
CA ALA A 131 -3.92 -15.20 14.29
C ALA A 131 -5.37 -14.99 13.83
N HIS A 132 -6.14 -16.05 13.56
CA HIS A 132 -7.50 -15.96 13.00
C HIS A 132 -8.46 -15.12 13.84
N GLU A 133 -8.36 -15.22 15.16
CA GLU A 133 -9.21 -14.48 16.10
C GLU A 133 -8.57 -13.18 16.61
N ASP A 134 -7.38 -12.84 16.12
CA ASP A 134 -6.69 -11.64 16.59
C ASP A 134 -7.39 -10.39 16.03
N ARG A 135 -7.61 -9.41 16.89
CA ARG A 135 -8.21 -8.12 16.51
C ARG A 135 -7.27 -7.28 15.65
N HIS A 136 -5.96 -7.46 15.85
CA HIS A 136 -4.90 -6.72 15.17
C HIS A 136 -3.59 -7.50 15.20
N GLN A 137 -2.62 -7.03 14.41
CA GLN A 137 -1.22 -7.46 14.44
C GLN A 137 -0.31 -6.24 14.38
N PHE A 138 0.89 -6.37 14.90
CA PHE A 138 1.94 -5.37 14.72
C PHE A 138 2.90 -5.84 13.62
N ARG A 139 3.36 -4.89 12.82
CA ARG A 139 4.40 -5.09 11.82
C ARG A 139 5.53 -4.14 12.13
N PHE A 140 6.73 -4.66 12.18
CA PHE A 140 7.93 -3.87 12.38
C PHE A 140 8.90 -4.07 11.22
N ILE A 141 9.62 -3.01 10.88
CA ILE A 141 10.80 -3.06 10.04
C ILE A 141 11.94 -2.52 10.89
N VAL A 142 12.95 -3.37 11.10
CA VAL A 142 14.13 -3.06 11.90
C VAL A 142 15.33 -3.05 10.96
N SER A 143 15.95 -1.89 10.76
CA SER A 143 17.12 -1.70 9.90
C SER A 143 18.23 -1.03 10.68
N ALA A 144 19.30 -1.76 10.91
CA ALA A 144 20.53 -1.17 11.43
C ALA A 144 21.24 -0.41 10.30
N GLU A 145 21.77 0.77 10.59
CA GLU A 145 22.51 1.56 9.61
C GLU A 145 23.77 0.84 9.13
N ASP A 146 24.38 0.07 10.04
CA ASP A 146 25.53 -0.79 9.78
C ASP A 146 25.12 -2.26 9.58
N GLY A 147 23.92 -2.50 9.04
CA GLY A 147 23.32 -3.84 8.86
C GLY A 147 24.09 -4.74 7.89
N ASP A 148 24.85 -4.15 6.97
CA ASP A 148 25.73 -4.83 6.01
C ASP A 148 26.91 -5.55 6.70
N LEU A 149 27.30 -5.13 7.89
CA LEU A 149 28.33 -5.79 8.70
C LEU A 149 27.86 -7.09 9.35
N TYR A 150 26.55 -7.36 9.36
CA TYR A 150 26.00 -8.61 9.88
C TYR A 150 25.92 -9.64 8.75
N THR A 151 26.45 -10.83 8.98
CA THR A 151 26.26 -11.97 8.08
C THR A 151 24.85 -12.55 8.19
N ASP A 152 24.27 -12.51 9.41
CA ASP A 152 22.93 -12.99 9.73
C ASP A 152 22.26 -12.04 10.73
N LEU A 153 21.04 -11.61 10.46
CA LEU A 153 20.27 -10.72 11.33
C LEU A 153 19.38 -11.48 12.32
N LYS A 154 19.18 -12.80 12.16
CA LYS A 154 18.33 -13.61 13.05
C LYS A 154 18.74 -13.52 14.52
N PRO A 155 20.04 -13.64 14.91
CA PRO A 155 20.45 -13.53 16.31
C PRO A 155 20.15 -12.15 16.91
N LEU A 156 20.35 -11.07 16.14
CA LEU A 156 20.03 -9.71 16.58
C LEU A 156 18.52 -9.57 16.82
N THR A 157 17.71 -10.03 15.88
CA THR A 157 16.25 -9.97 15.94
C THR A 157 15.70 -10.78 17.14
N ARG A 158 16.21 -11.99 17.38
CA ARG A 158 15.79 -12.80 18.52
C ARG A 158 16.10 -12.13 19.86
N ARG A 159 17.28 -11.54 20.01
CA ARG A 159 17.65 -10.79 21.22
C ARG A 159 16.78 -9.54 21.40
N LEU A 160 16.49 -8.82 20.31
CA LEU A 160 15.60 -7.67 20.35
C LEU A 160 14.19 -8.06 20.80
N MET A 161 13.64 -9.15 20.25
CA MET A 161 12.31 -9.62 20.62
C MET A 161 12.28 -10.18 22.06
N ALA A 162 13.32 -10.87 22.51
CA ALA A 162 13.45 -11.31 23.90
C ALA A 162 13.53 -10.11 24.87
N GLN A 163 14.25 -9.05 24.49
CA GLN A 163 14.29 -7.81 25.28
C GLN A 163 12.92 -7.13 25.30
N MET A 164 12.20 -7.16 24.19
CA MET A 164 10.84 -6.65 24.09
C MET A 164 9.87 -7.43 25.00
N GLU A 165 9.98 -8.75 25.07
CA GLU A 165 9.21 -9.59 26.02
C GLU A 165 9.43 -9.18 27.48
N GLN A 166 10.68 -8.92 27.86
CA GLN A 166 11.02 -8.43 29.18
C GLN A 166 10.43 -7.05 29.46
N ASP A 167 10.57 -6.11 28.54
CA ASP A 167 10.08 -4.75 28.70
C ASP A 167 8.55 -4.69 28.75
N LEU A 168 7.86 -5.60 28.07
CA LEU A 168 6.40 -5.69 28.02
C LEU A 168 5.83 -6.65 29.09
N ALA A 169 6.67 -7.41 29.78
CA ALA A 169 6.31 -8.43 30.76
C ALA A 169 5.29 -9.45 30.23
N THR A 170 5.53 -9.96 29.02
CA THR A 170 4.70 -11.00 28.38
C THR A 170 5.49 -11.70 27.28
N ARG A 171 5.20 -12.96 27.00
CA ARG A 171 5.72 -13.65 25.84
C ARG A 171 5.03 -13.19 24.59
N LEU A 172 5.76 -13.22 23.47
CA LEU A 172 5.32 -12.72 22.18
C LEU A 172 5.34 -13.84 21.14
N ASP A 173 4.25 -14.00 20.38
CA ASP A 173 4.19 -14.90 19.21
C ASP A 173 4.44 -14.09 17.94
N TRP A 174 5.61 -14.30 17.33
CA TRP A 174 6.08 -13.53 16.19
C TRP A 174 6.82 -14.40 15.17
N VAL A 175 6.83 -13.92 13.95
CA VAL A 175 7.65 -14.44 12.85
C VAL A 175 8.39 -13.29 12.17
N ALA A 176 9.53 -13.60 11.56
CA ALA A 176 10.34 -12.60 10.88
C ALA A 176 11.00 -13.14 9.61
N VAL A 177 11.38 -12.22 8.72
CA VAL A 177 12.15 -12.48 7.49
C VAL A 177 13.19 -11.39 7.33
N ASP A 178 14.42 -11.75 6.99
CA ASP A 178 15.50 -10.82 6.72
C ASP A 178 15.59 -10.51 5.22
N HIS A 179 15.78 -9.24 4.89
CA HIS A 179 15.95 -8.74 3.54
C HIS A 179 17.33 -8.09 3.37
N PHE A 180 18.10 -8.58 2.40
CA PHE A 180 19.43 -8.09 2.06
C PHE A 180 19.51 -7.45 0.67
N ASN A 181 18.41 -7.44 -0.08
CA ASN A 181 18.34 -6.95 -1.45
C ASN A 181 18.24 -5.42 -1.58
N THR A 182 18.24 -4.70 -0.48
CA THR A 182 18.25 -3.24 -0.43
C THR A 182 19.62 -2.75 0.02
N GLY A 183 19.94 -1.48 -0.23
CA GLY A 183 21.20 -0.88 0.26
C GLY A 183 21.32 -0.83 1.80
N PHE A 184 20.26 -1.20 2.52
CA PHE A 184 20.21 -1.28 3.98
C PHE A 184 19.53 -2.59 4.39
N PRO A 185 20.28 -3.62 4.79
CA PRO A 185 19.72 -4.86 5.31
C PRO A 185 18.75 -4.60 6.46
N HIS A 186 17.61 -5.29 6.43
CA HIS A 186 16.57 -5.07 7.42
C HIS A 186 15.74 -6.33 7.65
N THR A 187 15.10 -6.38 8.80
CA THR A 187 14.21 -7.48 9.20
C THR A 187 12.78 -7.02 9.23
N HIS A 188 11.89 -7.76 8.59
CA HIS A 188 10.45 -7.68 8.77
C HIS A 188 10.01 -8.57 9.91
N ILE A 189 9.31 -8.01 10.90
CA ILE A 189 8.76 -8.77 12.03
C ILE A 189 7.24 -8.61 12.03
N ILE A 190 6.52 -9.72 12.08
CA ILE A 190 5.08 -9.74 12.27
C ILE A 190 4.80 -10.33 13.63
N LEU A 191 4.17 -9.54 14.51
CA LEU A 191 3.83 -9.90 15.86
C LEU A 191 2.30 -9.99 15.99
N ARG A 192 1.81 -11.07 16.59
CA ARG A 192 0.39 -11.25 16.90
C ARG A 192 -0.11 -10.21 17.89
N GLY A 193 -1.36 -9.86 17.79
CA GLY A 193 -2.03 -8.89 18.65
C GLY A 193 -2.58 -9.48 19.95
N ARG A 194 -2.06 -10.64 20.39
CA ARG A 194 -2.41 -11.30 21.67
C ARG A 194 -1.17 -11.50 22.54
N ASP A 195 -1.36 -11.39 23.84
CA ASP A 195 -0.34 -11.70 24.84
C ASP A 195 -0.37 -13.21 25.23
N ASP A 196 0.50 -13.61 26.14
CA ASP A 196 0.62 -14.99 26.65
C ASP A 196 -0.62 -15.48 27.42
N ARG A 197 -1.55 -14.59 27.79
CA ARG A 197 -2.83 -14.88 28.44
C ARG A 197 -3.99 -14.94 27.46
N GLY A 198 -3.73 -14.72 26.16
CA GLY A 198 -4.75 -14.66 25.13
C GLY A 198 -5.53 -13.34 25.09
N GLU A 199 -5.12 -12.33 25.88
CA GLU A 199 -5.71 -11.00 25.88
C GLU A 199 -5.16 -10.14 24.73
N ASN A 200 -5.89 -9.09 24.36
CA ASN A 200 -5.39 -8.16 23.34
C ASN A 200 -4.11 -7.48 23.79
N LEU A 201 -3.04 -7.64 23.02
CA LEU A 201 -1.76 -7.00 23.27
C LEU A 201 -1.85 -5.51 22.94
N VAL A 202 -1.70 -4.67 23.95
CA VAL A 202 -1.66 -3.21 23.81
C VAL A 202 -0.27 -2.73 24.19
N ILE A 203 0.49 -2.22 23.23
CA ILE A 203 1.84 -1.69 23.42
C ILE A 203 1.76 -0.17 23.50
N ALA A 204 2.42 0.42 24.50
CA ALA A 204 2.45 1.86 24.67
C ALA A 204 3.11 2.56 23.47
N ARG A 205 2.55 3.70 23.07
CA ARG A 205 3.04 4.47 21.91
C ARG A 205 4.51 4.88 22.08
N GLU A 206 4.90 5.28 23.28
CA GLU A 206 6.26 5.68 23.63
C GLU A 206 7.25 4.53 23.43
N TYR A 207 6.83 3.30 23.73
CA TYR A 207 7.65 2.12 23.50
C TYR A 207 7.81 1.82 22.01
N LEU A 208 6.73 1.90 21.23
CA LEU A 208 6.76 1.71 19.78
C LEU A 208 7.59 2.78 19.04
N SER A 209 7.51 4.03 19.49
CA SER A 209 8.20 5.15 18.83
C SER A 209 9.67 5.31 19.22
N HIS A 210 10.05 4.94 20.46
CA HIS A 210 11.39 5.17 20.99
C HIS A 210 12.01 3.92 21.65
N GLY A 211 11.24 3.19 22.46
CA GLY A 211 11.77 2.09 23.27
C GLY A 211 12.41 0.99 22.43
N MET A 212 11.70 0.44 21.47
CA MET A 212 12.19 -0.63 20.60
C MET A 212 13.42 -0.19 19.79
N ARG A 213 13.40 1.05 19.27
CA ARG A 213 14.54 1.61 18.54
C ARG A 213 15.79 1.73 19.40
N GLN A 214 15.63 2.22 20.65
CA GLN A 214 16.76 2.34 21.56
C GLN A 214 17.33 0.97 21.94
N ARG A 215 16.47 -0.03 22.23
CA ARG A 215 16.91 -1.39 22.49
C ARG A 215 17.69 -2.00 21.32
N ALA A 216 17.20 -1.80 20.10
CA ALA A 216 17.91 -2.25 18.91
C ALA A 216 19.26 -1.55 18.74
N ALA A 217 19.33 -0.24 18.99
CA ALA A 217 20.58 0.54 18.92
C ALA A 217 21.59 0.09 19.98
N ASP A 218 21.12 -0.21 21.20
CA ASP A 218 21.96 -0.73 22.28
C ASP A 218 22.56 -2.10 21.93
N LEU A 219 21.75 -3.00 21.35
CA LEU A 219 22.21 -4.32 20.90
C LEU A 219 23.22 -4.22 19.77
N VAL A 220 22.97 -3.39 18.75
CA VAL A 220 23.92 -3.19 17.65
C VAL A 220 25.20 -2.54 18.15
N THR A 221 25.12 -1.62 19.11
CA THR A 221 26.32 -1.00 19.71
C THR A 221 27.11 -2.00 20.55
N LEU A 222 26.43 -2.96 21.21
CA LEU A 222 27.07 -4.05 21.94
C LEU A 222 27.82 -4.99 20.98
N ASP A 223 27.22 -5.30 19.82
CA ASP A 223 27.82 -6.23 18.84
C ASP A 223 29.00 -5.63 18.07
N LEU A 224 28.83 -4.42 17.57
CA LEU A 224 29.78 -3.78 16.66
C LEU A 224 30.71 -2.77 17.35
N GLY A 225 30.52 -2.53 18.64
CA GLY A 225 31.19 -1.48 19.40
C GLY A 225 30.63 -0.08 19.08
N PRO A 226 30.97 0.92 19.91
CA PRO A 226 30.64 2.31 19.63
C PRO A 226 31.41 2.78 18.38
N ARG A 227 30.80 3.69 17.59
CA ARG A 227 31.42 4.26 16.40
C ARG A 227 32.74 4.93 16.73
N THR A 228 33.72 4.67 15.90
CA THR A 228 35.01 5.39 15.92
C THR A 228 34.86 6.81 15.41
N THR A 229 35.82 7.66 15.73
CA THR A 229 35.86 9.05 15.23
C THR A 229 35.90 9.09 13.70
N LEU A 230 36.64 8.15 13.07
CA LEU A 230 36.74 8.05 11.62
C LEU A 230 35.39 7.69 10.96
N GLU A 231 34.69 6.68 11.46
CA GLU A 231 33.35 6.33 10.97
C GLU A 231 32.36 7.48 11.08
N ILE A 232 32.45 8.26 12.17
CA ILE A 232 31.61 9.46 12.37
C ILE A 232 31.95 10.53 11.31
N GLU A 233 33.21 10.78 11.07
CA GLU A 233 33.66 11.79 10.09
C GLU A 233 33.27 11.39 8.66
N GLU A 234 33.52 10.16 8.25
CA GLU A 234 33.15 9.64 6.93
C GLU A 234 31.65 9.78 6.69
N ARG A 235 30.86 9.39 7.65
CA ARG A 235 29.41 9.52 7.59
C ARG A 235 28.95 10.98 7.47
N LEU A 236 29.50 11.86 8.28
CA LEU A 236 29.15 13.29 8.22
C LEU A 236 29.56 13.92 6.89
N ARG A 237 30.69 13.49 6.31
CA ARG A 237 31.08 13.87 4.94
C ARG A 237 30.09 13.37 3.90
N HIS A 238 29.62 12.12 4.03
CA HIS A 238 28.57 11.58 3.17
C HIS A 238 27.25 12.35 3.31
N ASP A 239 26.83 12.71 4.53
CA ASP A 239 25.63 13.49 4.78
C ASP A 239 25.71 14.92 4.19
N ILE A 240 26.92 15.52 4.07
CA ILE A 240 27.11 16.82 3.39
C ILE A 240 26.69 16.75 1.93
N GLY A 241 27.13 15.70 1.20
CA GLY A 241 26.86 15.52 -0.22
C GLY A 241 25.49 14.97 -0.57
N ALA A 242 24.75 14.44 0.40
CA ALA A 242 23.51 13.70 0.17
C ALA A 242 22.38 14.57 -0.40
N GLU A 243 21.61 14.01 -1.36
CA GLU A 243 20.43 14.67 -1.94
C GLU A 243 19.14 14.22 -1.23
N ARG A 244 19.20 14.07 0.07
CA ARG A 244 18.11 13.67 0.96
C ARG A 244 18.15 14.50 2.24
N LEU A 245 17.07 14.39 3.03
CA LEU A 245 16.99 15.07 4.33
C LEU A 245 17.94 14.42 5.35
N THR A 246 18.98 15.14 5.74
CA THR A 246 20.02 14.67 6.66
C THR A 246 19.80 15.17 8.10
N PRO A 247 20.49 14.60 9.09
CA PRO A 247 20.50 15.13 10.45
C PRO A 247 21.05 16.57 10.55
N ILE A 248 21.96 16.95 9.62
CA ILE A 248 22.50 18.31 9.54
C ILE A 248 21.37 19.29 9.17
N ASP A 249 20.54 18.94 8.19
CA ASP A 249 19.40 19.76 7.77
C ASP A 249 18.38 19.96 8.88
N ARG A 250 18.01 18.87 9.59
CA ARG A 250 17.08 18.94 10.72
C ARG A 250 17.59 19.81 11.87
N ARG A 251 18.90 19.86 12.08
CA ARG A 251 19.51 20.76 13.05
C ARG A 251 19.42 22.21 12.56
N MET A 252 19.77 22.46 11.29
CA MET A 252 19.67 23.80 10.69
C MET A 252 18.24 24.35 10.73
N VAL A 253 17.25 23.53 10.42
CA VAL A 253 15.83 23.91 10.49
C VAL A 253 15.40 24.25 11.93
N ARG A 254 15.93 23.59 12.95
CA ARG A 254 15.65 23.92 14.35
C ARG A 254 16.36 25.19 14.82
N ASP A 255 17.53 25.47 14.26
CA ASP A 255 18.40 26.61 14.66
C ASP A 255 18.09 27.88 13.87
N MET A 256 17.24 27.82 12.83
CA MET A 256 16.85 28.99 12.02
C MET A 256 15.85 29.87 12.77
N ASP A 257 15.88 31.16 12.48
CA ASP A 257 14.92 32.14 12.95
C ASP A 257 13.59 32.13 12.15
N GLU A 258 12.67 33.03 12.51
CA GLU A 258 11.35 33.16 11.85
C GLU A 258 11.49 33.54 10.36
N ASP A 259 12.54 34.29 9.99
CA ASP A 259 12.88 34.66 8.60
C ASP A 259 13.63 33.56 7.87
N ARG A 260 13.71 32.37 8.46
CA ARG A 260 14.47 31.22 7.96
C ARG A 260 15.95 31.49 7.75
N THR A 261 16.50 32.40 8.52
CA THR A 261 17.90 32.77 8.45
C THR A 261 18.71 32.01 9.50
N LEU A 262 19.90 31.60 9.12
CA LEU A 262 20.88 30.97 9.99
C LEU A 262 22.00 31.96 10.29
N GLY A 263 22.33 32.11 11.57
CA GLY A 263 23.39 33.00 12.05
C GLY A 263 24.81 32.56 11.69
N GLN A 264 25.77 33.45 11.92
CA GLN A 264 27.14 33.37 11.38
C GLN A 264 28.00 32.22 11.88
N SER A 265 27.94 31.82 13.15
CA SER A 265 28.92 30.83 13.64
C SER A 265 28.40 29.93 14.74
N MET A 266 28.88 28.70 14.70
CA MET A 266 28.77 27.76 15.81
C MET A 266 30.04 27.86 16.69
N ARG A 267 29.92 27.57 17.98
CA ARG A 267 31.07 27.59 18.90
C ARG A 267 32.09 26.49 18.60
N ASP A 268 31.64 25.42 17.96
CA ASP A 268 32.48 24.28 17.57
C ASP A 268 32.90 24.39 16.10
N PRO A 269 34.21 24.52 15.80
CA PRO A 269 34.74 24.63 14.43
C PRO A 269 34.37 23.47 13.53
N PHE A 270 34.29 22.25 14.06
CA PHE A 270 33.92 21.07 13.30
C PHE A 270 32.45 21.13 12.85
N GLN A 271 31.54 21.46 13.76
CA GLN A 271 30.13 21.65 13.44
C GLN A 271 29.92 22.79 12.43
N GLN A 272 30.71 23.84 12.55
CA GLN A 272 30.72 24.95 11.60
C GLN A 272 31.11 24.50 10.19
N ALA A 273 32.17 23.69 10.06
CA ALA A 273 32.63 23.18 8.78
C ALA A 273 31.56 22.27 8.12
N LEU A 274 30.94 21.38 8.88
CA LEU A 274 29.82 20.54 8.41
C LEU A 274 28.65 21.37 7.91
N ARG A 275 28.25 22.39 8.69
CA ARG A 275 27.15 23.30 8.35
C ARG A 275 27.43 24.07 7.07
N VAL A 276 28.62 24.66 6.93
CA VAL A 276 29.01 25.40 5.72
C VAL A 276 29.09 24.48 4.50
N GLY A 277 29.69 23.29 4.65
CA GLY A 277 29.72 22.28 3.58
C GLY A 277 28.32 21.89 3.10
N ARG A 278 27.40 21.65 4.05
CA ARG A 278 26.00 21.32 3.72
C ARG A 278 25.27 22.48 3.06
N LEU A 279 25.43 23.71 3.57
CA LEU A 279 24.80 24.90 3.00
C LEU A 279 25.22 25.15 1.55
N ARG A 280 26.50 24.94 1.21
CA ARG A 280 26.98 25.01 -0.18
C ARG A 280 26.35 23.95 -1.09
N LYS A 281 26.16 22.72 -0.58
CA LYS A 281 25.42 21.69 -1.34
C LYS A 281 23.95 22.09 -1.54
N LEU A 282 23.31 22.62 -0.50
CA LEU A 282 21.92 23.11 -0.58
C LEU A 282 21.79 24.31 -1.53
N GLU A 283 22.79 25.22 -1.55
CA GLU A 283 22.85 26.32 -2.52
C GLU A 283 22.91 25.80 -3.96
N ALA A 284 23.77 24.82 -4.24
CA ALA A 284 23.85 24.18 -5.54
C ALA A 284 22.53 23.48 -5.96
N MET A 285 21.72 23.10 -4.98
CA MET A 285 20.37 22.53 -5.20
C MET A 285 19.26 23.61 -5.25
N GLY A 286 19.59 24.90 -5.07
CA GLY A 286 18.60 25.99 -4.99
C GLY A 286 17.79 26.00 -3.69
N LEU A 287 18.27 25.34 -2.63
CA LEU A 287 17.59 25.20 -1.34
C LEU A 287 18.19 26.05 -0.22
N ALA A 288 19.24 26.80 -0.49
CA ALA A 288 19.84 27.77 0.42
C ALA A 288 20.41 28.96 -0.37
N GLU A 289 20.38 30.15 0.21
CA GLU A 289 20.87 31.40 -0.36
C GLU A 289 21.84 32.08 0.62
N PRO A 290 23.06 32.48 0.18
CA PRO A 290 23.98 33.24 1.02
C PRO A 290 23.53 34.73 1.11
N LEU A 291 23.38 35.24 2.33
CA LEU A 291 22.99 36.62 2.58
C LEU A 291 24.18 37.58 2.86
N GLY A 292 25.40 37.03 2.77
CA GLY A 292 26.60 37.74 3.15
C GLY A 292 26.88 37.73 4.66
N GLY A 293 28.13 38.03 5.03
CA GLY A 293 28.53 38.03 6.43
C GLY A 293 28.38 36.69 7.15
N GLY A 294 28.43 35.55 6.41
CA GLY A 294 28.27 34.19 6.96
C GLY A 294 26.83 33.80 7.32
N ARG A 295 25.85 34.61 6.95
CA ARG A 295 24.42 34.31 7.12
C ARG A 295 23.85 33.62 5.88
N TRP A 296 22.89 32.74 6.10
CA TRP A 296 22.23 31.98 5.04
C TRP A 296 20.72 31.95 5.25
N ARG A 297 19.95 31.97 4.16
CA ARG A 297 18.52 31.79 4.18
C ARG A 297 18.19 30.40 3.60
N LEU A 298 17.35 29.63 4.29
CA LEU A 298 16.85 28.35 3.81
C LEU A 298 15.56 28.53 3.02
N ALA A 299 15.42 27.75 1.93
CA ALA A 299 14.23 27.79 1.08
C ALA A 299 12.99 27.31 1.84
N GLU A 300 11.82 27.80 1.43
CA GLU A 300 10.53 27.29 1.87
C GLU A 300 10.32 25.86 1.38
N GLY A 301 9.82 24.98 2.27
CA GLY A 301 9.61 23.58 1.92
C GLY A 301 10.88 22.74 1.76
N LEU A 302 12.05 23.21 2.25
CA LEU A 302 13.33 22.49 2.19
C LEU A 302 13.20 21.03 2.64
N GLU A 303 12.57 20.77 3.79
CA GLU A 303 12.41 19.38 4.29
C GLU A 303 11.60 18.52 3.33
N GLU A 304 10.51 19.05 2.81
CA GLU A 304 9.63 18.34 1.87
C GLU A 304 10.35 18.05 0.56
N THR A 305 11.10 19.03 0.04
CA THR A 305 11.88 18.88 -1.20
C THR A 305 12.96 17.82 -1.05
N LEU A 306 13.68 17.79 0.07
CA LEU A 306 14.72 16.79 0.33
C LEU A 306 14.14 15.38 0.56
N ARG A 307 12.95 15.26 1.17
CA ARG A 307 12.25 13.98 1.27
C ARG A 307 11.83 13.46 -0.11
N ARG A 308 11.27 14.32 -0.97
CA ARG A 308 10.91 13.94 -2.34
C ARG A 308 12.11 13.55 -3.20
N ALA A 309 13.26 14.21 -2.99
CA ALA A 309 14.50 13.86 -3.68
C ALA A 309 15.00 12.46 -3.26
N ASP A 310 14.89 12.11 -1.98
CA ASP A 310 15.20 10.77 -1.45
C ASP A 310 14.31 9.70 -2.09
N GLU A 311 12.98 9.91 -2.08
CA GLU A 311 11.99 9.03 -2.73
C GLU A 311 12.29 8.84 -4.23
N ARG A 312 12.60 9.92 -4.96
CA ARG A 312 13.00 9.85 -6.37
C ARG A 312 14.27 9.05 -6.60
N GLY A 313 15.26 9.23 -5.74
CA GLY A 313 16.50 8.49 -5.80
C GLY A 313 16.28 6.98 -5.64
N ASP A 314 15.40 6.57 -4.73
CA ASP A 314 15.04 5.17 -4.54
C ASP A 314 14.30 4.59 -5.73
N VAL A 315 13.37 5.35 -6.33
CA VAL A 315 12.64 4.97 -7.55
C VAL A 315 13.61 4.72 -8.70
N ILE A 316 14.54 5.67 -8.95
CA ILE A 316 15.51 5.55 -10.05
C ILE A 316 16.41 4.33 -9.85
N ARG A 317 16.92 4.08 -8.63
CA ARG A 317 17.72 2.89 -8.32
C ARG A 317 16.94 1.60 -8.57
N THR A 318 15.69 1.54 -8.15
CA THR A 318 14.81 0.38 -8.37
C THR A 318 14.61 0.12 -9.86
N MET A 319 14.29 1.15 -10.64
CA MET A 319 14.14 1.02 -12.09
C MET A 319 15.41 0.52 -12.76
N GLN A 320 16.54 1.16 -12.45
CA GLN A 320 17.85 0.77 -13.04
C GLN A 320 18.22 -0.67 -12.75
N ARG A 321 18.02 -1.12 -11.48
CA ARG A 321 18.28 -2.51 -11.09
C ARG A 321 17.42 -3.46 -11.92
N THR A 322 16.11 -3.30 -11.92
CA THR A 322 15.18 -4.18 -12.65
C THR A 322 15.45 -4.17 -14.16
N MET A 323 15.75 -3.00 -14.75
CA MET A 323 16.09 -2.91 -16.18
C MET A 323 17.40 -3.61 -16.51
N THR A 324 18.40 -3.54 -15.63
CA THR A 324 19.68 -4.25 -15.80
C THR A 324 19.50 -5.77 -15.69
N GLU A 325 18.79 -6.23 -14.65
CA GLU A 325 18.48 -7.66 -14.44
C GLU A 325 17.69 -8.28 -15.60
N ARG A 326 16.87 -7.48 -16.27
CA ARG A 326 16.04 -7.90 -17.41
C ARG A 326 16.64 -7.62 -18.79
N ASN A 327 17.93 -7.25 -18.87
CA ASN A 327 18.63 -6.89 -20.13
C ASN A 327 17.95 -5.78 -20.94
N ARG A 328 17.36 -4.79 -20.25
CA ARG A 328 16.62 -3.66 -20.86
C ARG A 328 17.26 -2.30 -20.61
N ALA A 329 18.55 -2.25 -20.43
CA ALA A 329 19.31 -1.06 -20.04
C ALA A 329 19.20 0.14 -21.02
N GLY A 330 18.73 -0.06 -22.25
CA GLY A 330 18.61 1.00 -23.27
C GLY A 330 17.20 1.62 -23.41
N VAL A 331 16.21 1.20 -22.59
CA VAL A 331 14.84 1.71 -22.68
C VAL A 331 14.71 3.02 -21.88
N GLU A 332 14.08 4.04 -22.49
CA GLU A 332 13.81 5.31 -21.81
C GLU A 332 12.92 5.08 -20.59
N GLN A 333 13.41 5.53 -19.42
CA GLN A 333 12.71 5.39 -18.15
C GLN A 333 11.91 6.65 -17.84
N HIS A 334 10.66 6.46 -17.37
CA HIS A 334 9.76 7.55 -17.04
C HIS A 334 9.09 7.34 -15.69
N LEU A 335 9.05 8.38 -14.86
CA LEU A 335 8.26 8.40 -13.64
C LEU A 335 6.84 8.86 -13.99
N PHE A 336 5.89 7.94 -13.94
CA PHE A 336 4.52 8.20 -14.35
C PHE A 336 3.80 9.14 -13.37
N ASP A 337 3.34 10.27 -13.90
CA ASP A 337 2.46 11.19 -13.20
C ASP A 337 1.04 11.06 -13.76
N PRO A 338 0.10 10.42 -13.02
CA PRO A 338 -1.24 10.16 -13.56
C PRO A 338 -2.01 11.41 -13.98
N VAL A 339 -1.73 12.57 -13.37
CA VAL A 339 -2.43 13.83 -13.72
C VAL A 339 -1.89 14.42 -15.01
N ARG A 340 -0.57 14.40 -15.19
CA ARG A 340 0.09 14.96 -16.35
C ARG A 340 0.08 14.03 -17.56
N ASP A 341 0.35 12.75 -17.33
CA ASP A 341 0.59 11.77 -18.39
C ASP A 341 -0.72 11.12 -18.87
N GLY A 342 -1.81 11.23 -18.07
CA GLY A 342 -3.13 10.72 -18.45
C GLY A 342 -3.25 9.20 -18.33
N ALA A 343 -3.84 8.56 -19.35
CA ALA A 343 -3.99 7.10 -19.39
C ALA A 343 -2.78 6.44 -20.06
N LEU A 344 -2.36 5.29 -19.54
CA LEU A 344 -1.27 4.47 -20.07
C LEU A 344 -1.74 3.04 -20.29
N MET A 345 -1.41 2.47 -21.44
CA MET A 345 -1.54 1.05 -21.73
C MET A 345 -0.15 0.41 -21.73
N GLY A 346 0.01 -0.75 -21.12
CA GLY A 346 1.31 -1.40 -21.13
C GLY A 346 1.34 -2.79 -20.51
N ARG A 347 2.50 -3.43 -20.62
CA ARG A 347 2.82 -4.75 -20.06
C ARG A 347 3.45 -4.60 -18.69
N VAL A 348 2.96 -5.33 -17.71
CA VAL A 348 3.55 -5.41 -16.37
C VAL A 348 4.89 -6.14 -16.43
N ILE A 349 5.97 -5.45 -16.05
CA ILE A 349 7.31 -6.04 -15.92
C ILE A 349 7.49 -6.58 -14.50
N GLU A 350 7.13 -5.76 -13.51
CA GLU A 350 7.32 -6.08 -12.09
C GLU A 350 6.28 -5.35 -11.25
N ARG A 351 5.89 -5.98 -10.16
CA ARG A 351 5.15 -5.36 -9.06
C ARG A 351 5.95 -5.45 -7.79
N GLY A 352 6.26 -4.30 -7.19
CA GLY A 352 7.01 -4.23 -5.94
C GLY A 352 6.37 -3.35 -4.89
N LEU A 353 7.00 -3.28 -3.71
CA LEU A 353 6.63 -2.34 -2.64
C LEU A 353 7.49 -1.08 -2.75
N SER A 354 6.83 0.08 -2.78
CA SER A 354 7.49 1.39 -2.69
C SER A 354 7.63 1.85 -1.24
N ASP A 355 6.65 1.52 -0.38
CA ASP A 355 6.68 1.78 1.06
C ASP A 355 6.08 0.58 1.79
N GLU A 356 6.97 -0.21 2.38
CA GLU A 356 6.61 -1.45 3.09
C GLU A 356 5.80 -1.17 4.36
N LEU A 357 6.03 -0.02 5.02
CA LEU A 357 5.30 0.35 6.22
C LEU A 357 3.84 0.68 5.92
N HIS A 358 3.58 1.43 4.83
CA HIS A 358 2.25 1.86 4.44
C HIS A 358 1.59 0.91 3.43
N ASP A 359 2.27 -0.22 3.10
CA ASP A 359 1.79 -1.20 2.13
C ASP A 359 1.51 -0.55 0.75
N ARG A 360 2.40 0.40 0.35
CA ARG A 360 2.32 1.04 -0.95
C ARG A 360 3.10 0.25 -1.97
N HIS A 361 2.51 0.07 -3.13
CA HIS A 361 3.05 -0.72 -4.21
C HIS A 361 3.33 0.14 -5.43
N TYR A 362 4.25 -0.32 -6.25
CA TYR A 362 4.49 0.20 -7.58
C TYR A 362 4.34 -0.90 -8.63
N LEU A 363 4.14 -0.46 -9.86
CA LEU A 363 4.32 -1.28 -11.06
C LEU A 363 5.44 -0.70 -11.90
N LEU A 364 6.27 -1.57 -12.46
CA LEU A 364 7.07 -1.25 -13.64
C LEU A 364 6.30 -1.74 -14.86
N VAL A 365 6.05 -0.85 -15.80
CA VAL A 365 5.19 -1.10 -16.95
C VAL A 365 5.90 -0.66 -18.23
N ASP A 366 6.06 -1.58 -19.18
CA ASP A 366 6.44 -1.22 -20.54
C ASP A 366 5.23 -0.63 -21.25
N GLY A 367 5.27 0.65 -21.54
CA GLY A 367 4.19 1.36 -22.18
C GLY A 367 4.12 1.12 -23.69
N THR A 368 2.91 1.22 -24.26
CA THR A 368 2.72 1.24 -25.71
C THR A 368 3.34 2.48 -26.39
N ASP A 369 3.78 3.45 -25.58
CA ASP A 369 4.56 4.62 -26.00
C ASP A 369 6.08 4.33 -26.15
N GLY A 370 6.50 3.09 -25.87
CA GLY A 370 7.89 2.63 -26.01
C GLY A 370 8.79 2.95 -24.83
N ARG A 371 8.25 3.46 -23.73
CA ARG A 371 8.97 3.78 -22.48
C ARG A 371 8.68 2.76 -21.38
N SER A 372 9.58 2.65 -20.43
CA SER A 372 9.33 1.92 -19.18
C SER A 372 8.94 2.90 -18.09
N HIS A 373 7.77 2.68 -17.51
CA HIS A 373 7.17 3.56 -16.51
C HIS A 373 7.24 2.97 -15.12
N TYR A 374 7.68 3.77 -14.14
CA TYR A 374 7.44 3.50 -12.73
C TYR A 374 6.12 4.15 -12.32
N VAL A 375 5.18 3.35 -11.86
CA VAL A 375 3.82 3.79 -11.52
C VAL A 375 3.52 3.48 -10.06
N ASP A 376 3.33 4.49 -9.22
CA ASP A 376 2.80 4.31 -7.88
C ASP A 376 1.31 3.91 -7.95
N ILE A 377 0.98 2.69 -7.56
CA ILE A 377 -0.40 2.18 -7.56
C ILE A 377 -1.08 2.32 -6.19
N GLY A 378 -0.39 2.92 -5.22
CA GLY A 378 -0.90 3.11 -3.88
C GLY A 378 -0.93 1.84 -3.06
N ARG A 379 -1.96 1.63 -2.24
CA ARG A 379 -2.03 0.50 -1.31
C ARG A 379 -2.26 -0.82 -2.03
N GLY A 380 -1.48 -1.85 -1.67
CA GLY A 380 -1.47 -3.15 -2.32
C GLY A 380 -2.79 -3.92 -2.32
N ASN A 381 -3.65 -3.69 -1.32
CA ASN A 381 -5.00 -4.26 -1.25
C ASN A 381 -6.00 -3.61 -2.22
N ALA A 382 -5.59 -2.53 -2.88
CA ALA A 382 -6.42 -1.78 -3.81
C ALA A 382 -6.47 -2.39 -5.21
N THR A 383 -5.51 -3.27 -5.55
CA THR A 383 -5.35 -3.86 -6.88
C THR A 383 -5.25 -5.38 -6.72
N GLY A 384 -6.01 -6.12 -7.52
CA GLY A 384 -5.94 -7.58 -7.58
C GLY A 384 -4.56 -8.10 -8.00
N PRO A 385 -4.39 -9.43 -8.10
CA PRO A 385 -3.17 -10.01 -8.64
C PRO A 385 -2.91 -9.52 -10.07
N LEU A 386 -1.67 -9.11 -10.33
CA LEU A 386 -1.20 -8.68 -11.64
C LEU A 386 0.04 -9.52 -11.98
N PRO A 387 -0.12 -10.62 -12.71
CA PRO A 387 1.00 -11.44 -13.14
C PRO A 387 1.97 -10.64 -14.04
N GLU A 388 3.24 -10.97 -13.99
CA GLU A 388 4.23 -10.47 -14.96
C GLU A 388 3.81 -10.84 -16.38
N GLY A 389 4.04 -9.94 -17.33
CA GLY A 389 3.62 -10.10 -18.73
C GLY A 389 2.16 -9.76 -18.99
N SER A 390 1.31 -9.59 -17.97
CA SER A 390 -0.08 -9.17 -18.16
C SER A 390 -0.17 -7.75 -18.73
N ILE A 391 -1.22 -7.48 -19.49
CA ILE A 391 -1.50 -6.18 -20.09
C ILE A 391 -2.47 -5.43 -19.19
N VAL A 392 -2.11 -4.20 -18.84
CA VAL A 392 -2.90 -3.33 -17.97
C VAL A 392 -3.18 -1.99 -18.64
N ARG A 393 -4.34 -1.42 -18.32
CA ARG A 393 -4.65 -0.01 -18.53
C ARG A 393 -4.58 0.72 -17.21
N LEU A 394 -3.82 1.80 -17.19
CA LEU A 394 -3.67 2.70 -16.07
C LEU A 394 -4.38 4.01 -16.40
N ALA A 395 -5.19 4.50 -15.47
CA ALA A 395 -5.87 5.78 -15.61
C ALA A 395 -5.75 6.58 -14.30
N PRO A 396 -5.73 7.92 -14.34
CA PRO A 396 -5.73 8.74 -13.15
C PRO A 396 -6.98 8.47 -12.30
N ALA A 397 -6.81 8.36 -10.99
CA ALA A 397 -7.95 8.33 -10.08
C ALA A 397 -8.63 9.71 -10.07
N SER A 398 -9.97 9.72 -10.12
CA SER A 398 -10.73 10.95 -10.02
C SER A 398 -10.48 11.61 -8.65
N ARG A 399 -10.26 12.91 -8.68
CA ARG A 399 -10.10 13.75 -7.48
C ARG A 399 -11.30 14.65 -7.25
N GLU A 400 -12.23 14.67 -8.19
CA GLU A 400 -13.39 15.53 -8.15
C GLU A 400 -14.64 14.84 -7.61
N PRO A 401 -15.60 15.59 -7.04
CA PRO A 401 -16.92 15.06 -6.74
C PRO A 401 -17.55 14.46 -8.01
N ARG A 402 -18.18 13.32 -7.85
CA ARG A 402 -18.85 12.61 -8.94
C ARG A 402 -20.11 13.36 -9.34
N GLU A 403 -20.63 13.08 -10.55
CA GLU A 403 -21.91 13.65 -10.99
C GLU A 403 -23.04 13.35 -10.00
N ALA A 404 -23.09 12.14 -9.44
CA ALA A 404 -24.05 11.80 -8.40
C ALA A 404 -23.97 12.72 -7.16
N ASP A 405 -22.77 13.18 -6.78
CA ASP A 405 -22.62 14.09 -5.63
C ASP A 405 -23.15 15.49 -5.97
N ARG A 406 -22.96 15.94 -7.22
CA ARG A 406 -23.48 17.22 -7.73
C ARG A 406 -25.03 17.17 -7.81
N THR A 407 -25.57 16.08 -8.34
CA THR A 407 -27.03 15.84 -8.39
C THR A 407 -27.64 15.86 -6.99
N ILE A 408 -27.05 15.14 -6.04
CA ILE A 408 -27.48 15.12 -4.63
C ILE A 408 -27.47 16.54 -4.04
N ALA A 409 -26.38 17.29 -4.23
CA ALA A 409 -26.26 18.65 -3.73
C ALA A 409 -27.30 19.59 -4.33
N GLY A 410 -27.56 19.48 -5.64
CA GLY A 410 -28.57 20.27 -6.36
C GLY A 410 -29.98 20.01 -5.84
N ILE A 411 -30.37 18.74 -5.70
CA ILE A 411 -31.68 18.36 -5.14
C ILE A 411 -31.82 18.82 -3.70
N ALA A 412 -30.77 18.65 -2.88
CA ALA A 412 -30.79 19.08 -1.48
C ALA A 412 -30.92 20.61 -1.36
N ALA A 413 -30.22 21.37 -2.18
CA ALA A 413 -30.33 22.84 -2.21
C ALA A 413 -31.76 23.31 -2.51
N ALA A 414 -32.47 22.63 -3.43
CA ALA A 414 -33.87 22.91 -3.75
C ALA A 414 -34.86 22.47 -2.66
N ASN A 415 -34.42 21.63 -1.70
CA ASN A 415 -35.29 21.01 -0.69
C ASN A 415 -34.80 21.24 0.75
N SER A 416 -34.34 22.44 1.08
CA SER A 416 -33.87 22.84 2.42
C SER A 416 -32.81 21.92 3.02
N GLY A 417 -31.87 21.45 2.17
CA GLY A 417 -30.81 20.56 2.56
C GLY A 417 -31.20 19.08 2.67
N ARG A 418 -32.41 18.69 2.24
CA ARG A 418 -32.90 17.32 2.31
C ARG A 418 -32.81 16.59 0.97
N TYR A 419 -32.51 15.29 1.05
CA TYR A 419 -32.51 14.39 -0.08
C TYR A 419 -33.24 13.09 0.27
N SER A 420 -34.07 12.60 -0.66
CA SER A 420 -34.68 11.25 -0.63
C SER A 420 -34.85 10.73 -2.05
N VAL A 421 -35.19 9.44 -2.20
CA VAL A 421 -35.53 8.86 -3.50
C VAL A 421 -36.74 9.57 -4.10
N ASP A 422 -37.75 9.89 -3.29
CA ASP A 422 -38.95 10.57 -3.76
C ASP A 422 -38.68 11.99 -4.23
N LEU A 423 -37.88 12.75 -3.49
CA LEU A 423 -37.43 14.08 -3.90
C LEU A 423 -36.61 14.03 -5.20
N HIS A 424 -35.78 12.99 -5.37
CA HIS A 424 -35.04 12.79 -6.62
C HIS A 424 -35.98 12.58 -7.80
N LEU A 425 -36.97 11.67 -7.66
CA LEU A 425 -37.93 11.37 -8.73
C LEU A 425 -38.87 12.53 -9.01
N GLN A 426 -39.15 13.39 -8.02
CA GLN A 426 -39.90 14.63 -8.22
C GLN A 426 -39.10 15.67 -9.00
N HIS A 427 -37.79 15.76 -8.73
CA HIS A 427 -36.89 16.69 -9.38
C HIS A 427 -36.58 16.26 -10.82
N ASP A 428 -36.33 14.97 -11.03
CA ASP A 428 -36.10 14.37 -12.36
C ASP A 428 -37.10 13.24 -12.62
N ARG A 429 -38.16 13.58 -13.36
CA ARG A 429 -39.24 12.64 -13.73
C ARG A 429 -38.79 11.58 -14.74
N SER A 430 -37.63 11.75 -15.36
CA SER A 430 -37.05 10.77 -16.31
C SER A 430 -36.22 9.71 -15.58
N ALA A 431 -35.82 9.97 -14.35
CA ALA A 431 -35.00 9.06 -13.55
C ALA A 431 -35.78 7.81 -13.12
N SER A 432 -35.14 6.65 -13.23
CA SER A 432 -35.70 5.43 -12.65
C SER A 432 -35.45 5.35 -11.14
N GLU A 433 -36.31 4.64 -10.42
CA GLU A 433 -36.11 4.38 -8.99
C GLU A 433 -34.76 3.69 -8.70
N ALA A 434 -34.34 2.79 -9.56
CA ALA A 434 -33.03 2.11 -9.45
C ALA A 434 -31.87 3.11 -9.55
N PHE A 435 -31.98 4.13 -10.39
CA PHE A 435 -31.01 5.21 -10.51
C PHE A 435 -30.96 6.08 -9.24
N ALA A 436 -32.12 6.52 -8.74
CA ALA A 436 -32.20 7.30 -7.50
C ALA A 436 -31.65 6.52 -6.28
N ARG A 437 -31.94 5.22 -6.20
CA ARG A 437 -31.36 4.33 -5.15
C ARG A 437 -29.84 4.16 -5.27
N ALA A 438 -29.26 4.30 -6.46
CA ALA A 438 -27.80 4.31 -6.62
C ALA A 438 -27.18 5.53 -5.90
N HIS A 439 -27.82 6.69 -5.92
CA HIS A 439 -27.41 7.88 -5.17
C HIS A 439 -27.47 7.66 -3.65
N VAL A 440 -28.49 6.95 -3.15
CA VAL A 440 -28.55 6.58 -1.73
C VAL A 440 -27.37 5.67 -1.31
N ARG A 441 -26.95 4.73 -2.16
CA ARG A 441 -25.75 3.93 -1.89
C ARG A 441 -24.48 4.79 -1.81
N ARG A 442 -24.41 5.83 -2.64
CA ARG A 442 -23.30 6.81 -2.60
C ARG A 442 -23.33 7.61 -1.30
N LEU A 443 -24.49 8.10 -0.87
CA LEU A 443 -24.66 8.81 0.41
C LEU A 443 -24.22 7.96 1.60
N GLU A 444 -24.58 6.68 1.62
CA GLU A 444 -24.17 5.77 2.70
C GLU A 444 -22.65 5.57 2.74
N ALA A 445 -21.98 5.53 1.58
CA ALA A 445 -20.52 5.48 1.51
C ALA A 445 -19.88 6.77 2.06
N ILE A 446 -20.42 7.94 1.70
CA ILE A 446 -19.93 9.24 2.15
C ILE A 446 -20.20 9.45 3.65
N ARG A 447 -21.35 9.02 4.17
CA ARG A 447 -21.68 9.10 5.60
C ARG A 447 -20.60 8.45 6.47
N ARG A 448 -20.11 7.31 6.03
CA ARG A 448 -19.04 6.57 6.74
C ARG A 448 -17.66 7.22 6.65
N ALA A 449 -17.44 8.04 5.64
CA ALA A 449 -16.10 8.48 5.26
C ALA A 449 -15.86 9.99 5.39
N ALA A 450 -16.84 10.83 5.09
CA ALA A 450 -16.69 12.28 4.98
C ALA A 450 -17.48 13.09 6.01
N GLY A 451 -18.50 12.49 6.66
CA GLY A 451 -19.31 13.17 7.69
C GLY A 451 -20.09 14.40 7.20
N SER A 452 -20.32 14.51 5.87
CA SER A 452 -21.08 15.62 5.27
C SER A 452 -22.55 15.33 5.10
N VAL A 453 -23.00 14.14 5.49
CA VAL A 453 -24.39 13.69 5.34
C VAL A 453 -24.83 12.95 6.60
N GLU A 454 -26.08 13.15 6.98
CA GLU A 454 -26.73 12.48 8.11
C GLU A 454 -28.03 11.82 7.62
N ARG A 455 -28.31 10.62 8.09
CA ARG A 455 -29.56 9.94 7.82
C ARG A 455 -30.54 10.19 8.97
N LEU A 456 -31.66 10.80 8.65
CA LEU A 456 -32.70 11.12 9.63
C LEU A 456 -33.59 9.91 9.95
N ALA A 457 -34.38 10.00 11.02
CA ALA A 457 -35.23 8.93 11.48
C ALA A 457 -36.37 8.57 10.49
N ASP A 458 -36.80 9.54 9.68
CA ASP A 458 -37.79 9.37 8.60
C ASP A 458 -37.23 8.71 7.33
N GLY A 459 -35.92 8.38 7.33
CA GLY A 459 -35.24 7.79 6.19
C GLY A 459 -34.71 8.78 5.16
N THR A 460 -34.98 10.08 5.31
CA THR A 460 -34.41 11.15 4.48
C THR A 460 -32.96 11.42 4.87
N TRP A 461 -32.23 12.12 3.99
CA TRP A 461 -30.83 12.49 4.20
C TRP A 461 -30.72 14.01 4.37
N GLN A 462 -30.05 14.43 5.42
CA GLN A 462 -29.63 15.82 5.60
C GLN A 462 -28.26 16.00 4.98
N ILE A 463 -28.14 16.90 4.03
CA ILE A 463 -26.94 17.20 3.28
C ILE A 463 -26.38 18.55 3.76
N ALA A 464 -25.12 18.57 4.19
CA ALA A 464 -24.49 19.80 4.65
C ALA A 464 -24.26 20.78 3.48
N PRO A 465 -24.32 22.11 3.72
CA PRO A 465 -24.07 23.12 2.66
C PRO A 465 -22.69 23.00 2.00
N ASP A 466 -21.69 22.53 2.75
CA ASP A 466 -20.33 22.30 2.31
C ASP A 466 -20.07 20.88 1.80
N HIS A 467 -21.13 20.13 1.43
CA HIS A 467 -21.07 18.74 1.01
C HIS A 467 -20.04 18.50 -0.09
N LEU A 468 -20.09 19.27 -1.18
CA LEU A 468 -19.15 19.10 -2.31
C LEU A 468 -17.68 19.34 -1.91
N ALA A 469 -17.41 20.31 -1.04
CA ALA A 469 -16.06 20.56 -0.53
C ALA A 469 -15.54 19.38 0.32
N ARG A 470 -16.39 18.82 1.18
CA ARG A 470 -16.03 17.63 1.98
C ARG A 470 -15.86 16.38 1.13
N VAL A 471 -16.69 16.21 0.11
CA VAL A 471 -16.53 15.11 -0.86
C VAL A 471 -15.25 15.29 -1.65
N GLN A 472 -14.93 16.50 -2.08
CA GLN A 472 -13.65 16.81 -2.74
C GLN A 472 -12.46 16.44 -1.86
N ALA A 473 -12.49 16.79 -0.59
CA ALA A 473 -11.44 16.43 0.37
C ALA A 473 -11.35 14.90 0.57
N TYR A 474 -12.48 14.21 0.55
CA TYR A 474 -12.55 12.75 0.61
C TYR A 474 -11.97 12.09 -0.64
N GLU A 475 -12.34 12.52 -1.85
CA GLU A 475 -11.81 11.98 -3.11
C GLU A 475 -10.31 12.26 -3.24
N ASN A 476 -9.83 13.45 -2.83
CA ASN A 476 -8.40 13.75 -2.77
C ASN A 476 -7.64 12.82 -1.82
N ARG A 477 -8.21 12.47 -0.67
CA ARG A 477 -7.61 11.49 0.25
C ARG A 477 -7.59 10.10 -0.37
N LEU A 478 -8.68 9.71 -1.02
CA LEU A 478 -8.79 8.41 -1.70
C LEU A 478 -7.78 8.30 -2.84
N ALA A 479 -7.60 9.37 -3.63
CA ALA A 479 -6.62 9.44 -4.70
C ALA A 479 -5.15 9.41 -4.21
N ARG A 480 -4.87 9.84 -2.96
CA ARG A 480 -3.55 9.62 -2.34
C ARG A 480 -3.30 8.16 -2.00
N ASP A 481 -4.34 7.45 -1.55
CA ASP A 481 -4.26 6.02 -1.24
C ASP A 481 -4.26 5.14 -2.51
N ARG A 482 -4.84 5.64 -3.60
CA ARG A 482 -4.99 4.99 -4.93
C ARG A 482 -4.82 6.02 -6.03
N PRO A 483 -3.59 6.40 -6.39
CA PRO A 483 -3.34 7.47 -7.36
C PRO A 483 -3.76 7.11 -8.80
N VAL A 484 -3.79 5.83 -9.10
CA VAL A 484 -4.22 5.29 -10.41
C VAL A 484 -5.28 4.21 -10.25
N ILE A 485 -6.14 4.10 -11.26
CA ILE A 485 -7.03 2.97 -11.47
C ILE A 485 -6.27 1.99 -12.36
N VAL A 486 -6.11 0.76 -11.90
CA VAL A 486 -5.46 -0.32 -12.66
C VAL A 486 -6.53 -1.28 -13.15
N GLU A 487 -6.68 -1.38 -14.45
CA GLU A 487 -7.57 -2.31 -15.12
C GLU A 487 -6.74 -3.41 -15.78
N LEU A 488 -6.99 -4.66 -15.41
CA LEU A 488 -6.37 -5.82 -16.07
C LEU A 488 -7.08 -6.06 -17.40
N ILE A 489 -6.37 -5.83 -18.50
CA ILE A 489 -6.90 -6.03 -19.87
C ILE A 489 -6.71 -7.47 -20.33
N SER A 490 -5.54 -8.06 -20.02
CA SER A 490 -5.25 -9.46 -20.30
C SER A 490 -4.24 -10.02 -19.30
N SER A 491 -4.51 -11.23 -18.82
CA SER A 491 -3.53 -12.02 -18.05
C SER A 491 -2.51 -12.74 -18.94
N LEU A 492 -2.77 -12.82 -20.23
CA LEU A 492 -1.85 -13.40 -21.21
C LEU A 492 -0.94 -12.33 -21.80
N PRO A 493 0.31 -12.68 -22.09
CA PRO A 493 1.25 -11.82 -22.79
C PRO A 493 0.80 -11.57 -24.23
N VAL A 494 1.22 -10.45 -24.83
CA VAL A 494 0.74 -9.96 -26.13
C VAL A 494 0.97 -10.96 -27.26
N GLU A 495 2.04 -11.72 -27.22
CA GLU A 495 2.41 -12.74 -28.21
C GLU A 495 1.37 -13.87 -28.26
N ARG A 496 0.81 -14.22 -27.12
CA ARG A 496 -0.25 -15.23 -27.01
C ARG A 496 -1.59 -14.73 -27.51
N LEU A 497 -1.84 -13.42 -27.46
CA LEU A 497 -3.10 -12.84 -27.92
C LEU A 497 -3.27 -12.88 -29.44
N ALA A 498 -2.16 -12.98 -30.18
CA ALA A 498 -2.18 -13.00 -31.64
C ALA A 498 -2.94 -14.21 -32.22
N THR A 499 -2.85 -15.38 -31.56
CA THR A 499 -3.37 -16.65 -32.13
C THR A 499 -4.38 -17.37 -31.24
N VAL A 500 -4.72 -16.81 -30.06
CA VAL A 500 -5.67 -17.45 -29.14
C VAL A 500 -7.09 -17.44 -29.73
N ASP A 501 -7.79 -18.59 -29.65
CA ASP A 501 -9.20 -18.70 -30.08
C ASP A 501 -10.15 -18.22 -28.97
N ALA A 502 -10.12 -16.90 -28.77
CA ALA A 502 -10.93 -16.16 -27.79
C ALA A 502 -10.93 -14.66 -28.18
N PRO A 503 -11.90 -13.88 -27.72
CA PRO A 503 -11.87 -12.44 -27.94
C PRO A 503 -10.74 -11.79 -27.13
N THR A 504 -9.95 -10.96 -27.77
CA THR A 504 -8.77 -10.34 -27.19
C THR A 504 -8.85 -8.82 -27.21
N TRP A 505 -7.94 -8.18 -26.50
CA TRP A 505 -7.73 -6.74 -26.62
C TRP A 505 -7.35 -6.32 -28.04
N LEU A 506 -6.56 -7.15 -28.75
CA LEU A 506 -6.17 -6.87 -30.14
C LEU A 506 -7.38 -6.76 -31.07
N ASP A 507 -8.41 -7.59 -30.87
CA ASP A 507 -9.65 -7.53 -31.67
C ASP A 507 -10.38 -6.20 -31.49
N ARG A 508 -10.46 -5.69 -30.26
CA ARG A 508 -11.05 -4.36 -29.95
C ARG A 508 -10.26 -3.23 -30.59
N ARG A 509 -8.94 -3.34 -30.64
CA ARG A 509 -8.08 -2.37 -31.33
C ARG A 509 -8.31 -2.41 -32.85
N ILE A 510 -8.36 -3.60 -33.43
CA ILE A 510 -8.63 -3.80 -34.86
C ILE A 510 -10.02 -3.27 -35.21
N ALA A 511 -11.01 -3.44 -34.32
CA ALA A 511 -12.37 -2.88 -34.50
C ALA A 511 -12.45 -1.36 -34.29
N GLY A 512 -11.37 -0.69 -33.86
CA GLY A 512 -11.36 0.74 -33.58
C GLY A 512 -12.02 1.15 -32.25
N GLU A 513 -12.34 0.20 -31.39
CA GLU A 513 -12.92 0.47 -30.07
C GLU A 513 -11.86 0.98 -29.06
N ASP A 514 -10.59 0.60 -29.24
CA ASP A 514 -9.46 1.11 -28.47
C ASP A 514 -8.55 1.94 -29.38
N THR A 515 -8.58 3.25 -29.17
CA THR A 515 -7.84 4.24 -29.95
C THR A 515 -6.56 4.74 -29.27
N MET A 516 -6.14 4.10 -28.17
CA MET A 516 -4.89 4.50 -27.51
C MET A 516 -3.70 4.38 -28.45
N PRO A 517 -2.84 5.43 -28.51
CA PRO A 517 -1.73 5.44 -29.45
C PRO A 517 -0.70 4.36 -29.13
N VAL A 518 -0.18 3.72 -30.17
CA VAL A 518 0.90 2.74 -30.08
C VAL A 518 2.08 3.22 -30.90
N ARG A 519 3.23 3.49 -30.26
CA ARG A 519 4.44 3.92 -30.95
C ARG A 519 5.21 2.72 -31.52
N ASP A 520 5.98 2.96 -32.57
CA ASP A 520 6.87 1.94 -33.14
C ASP A 520 8.22 1.87 -32.38
N ALA A 521 8.11 1.63 -31.09
CA ALA A 521 9.26 1.50 -30.20
C ALA A 521 8.92 0.59 -29.01
N GLY A 522 9.91 -0.14 -28.48
CA GLY A 522 9.74 -0.99 -27.29
C GLY A 522 8.53 -1.91 -27.39
N PHE A 523 7.73 -1.96 -26.32
CA PHE A 523 6.50 -2.77 -26.25
C PHE A 523 5.46 -2.38 -27.32
N GLY A 524 5.40 -1.10 -27.72
CA GLY A 524 4.49 -0.67 -28.79
C GLY A 524 4.77 -1.36 -30.12
N ARG A 525 6.03 -1.63 -30.46
CA ARG A 525 6.40 -2.39 -31.65
C ARG A 525 5.91 -3.84 -31.57
N GLU A 526 6.06 -4.48 -30.42
CA GLU A 526 5.57 -5.84 -30.18
C GLU A 526 4.04 -5.92 -30.34
N VAL A 527 3.30 -4.92 -29.83
CA VAL A 527 1.84 -4.79 -30.01
C VAL A 527 1.47 -4.67 -31.49
N ARG A 528 2.14 -3.81 -32.26
CA ARG A 528 1.88 -3.68 -33.72
C ARG A 528 2.12 -4.99 -34.48
N GLN A 529 3.19 -5.69 -34.12
CA GLN A 529 3.48 -7.00 -34.72
C GLN A 529 2.39 -8.02 -34.36
N ALA A 530 1.95 -8.06 -33.11
CA ALA A 530 0.87 -8.94 -32.67
C ALA A 530 -0.47 -8.59 -33.34
N GLU A 531 -0.76 -7.29 -33.58
CA GLU A 531 -1.94 -6.86 -34.34
C GLU A 531 -1.90 -7.37 -35.78
N LEU A 532 -0.75 -7.31 -36.45
CA LEU A 532 -0.60 -7.85 -37.81
C LEU A 532 -0.83 -9.37 -37.84
N GLN A 533 -0.24 -10.10 -36.91
CA GLN A 533 -0.45 -11.53 -36.78
C GLN A 533 -1.93 -11.87 -36.46
N ARG A 534 -2.58 -11.07 -35.60
CA ARG A 534 -3.99 -11.25 -35.27
C ARG A 534 -4.91 -11.03 -36.47
N ARG A 535 -4.63 -9.99 -37.27
CA ARG A 535 -5.36 -9.73 -38.53
C ARG A 535 -5.27 -10.93 -39.46
N GLN A 536 -4.07 -11.45 -39.69
CA GLN A 536 -3.89 -12.63 -40.52
C GLN A 536 -4.64 -13.85 -39.98
N TRP A 537 -4.54 -14.09 -38.67
CA TRP A 537 -5.24 -15.21 -38.02
C TRP A 537 -6.77 -15.09 -38.15
N LEU A 538 -7.34 -13.87 -38.00
CA LEU A 538 -8.78 -13.64 -38.17
C LEU A 538 -9.25 -13.93 -39.59
N VAL A 539 -8.47 -13.59 -40.63
CA VAL A 539 -8.73 -13.93 -42.01
C VAL A 539 -8.70 -15.44 -42.23
N GLU A 540 -7.68 -16.12 -41.74
CA GLU A 540 -7.55 -17.59 -41.80
C GLU A 540 -8.72 -18.32 -41.11
N GLN A 541 -9.28 -17.72 -40.04
CA GLN A 541 -10.45 -18.26 -39.34
C GLN A 541 -11.79 -17.87 -40.00
N GLY A 542 -11.79 -17.09 -41.10
CA GLY A 542 -13.00 -16.61 -41.77
C GLY A 542 -13.80 -15.59 -40.94
N LEU A 543 -13.16 -14.91 -40.00
CA LEU A 543 -13.77 -13.92 -39.10
C LEU A 543 -13.55 -12.49 -39.55
N ALA A 544 -12.70 -12.29 -40.56
CA ALA A 544 -12.43 -10.99 -41.19
C ALA A 544 -12.21 -11.16 -42.69
N GLU A 545 -12.45 -10.11 -43.46
CA GLU A 545 -12.23 -10.04 -44.88
C GLU A 545 -11.29 -8.86 -45.22
N GLU A 546 -10.34 -9.08 -46.14
CA GLU A 546 -9.48 -8.04 -46.65
C GLU A 546 -10.20 -7.27 -47.76
N GLN A 547 -10.38 -5.97 -47.57
CA GLN A 547 -10.91 -5.06 -48.58
C GLN A 547 -9.83 -4.03 -48.99
N GLY A 548 -8.99 -4.41 -49.94
CA GLY A 548 -7.82 -3.60 -50.32
C GLY A 548 -6.79 -3.52 -49.22
N ALA A 549 -6.51 -2.32 -48.70
CA ALA A 549 -5.58 -2.10 -47.58
C ALA A 549 -6.24 -2.17 -46.19
N GLU A 550 -7.57 -2.24 -46.14
CA GLU A 550 -8.34 -2.29 -44.89
C GLU A 550 -8.82 -3.68 -44.58
N LEU A 551 -8.81 -4.06 -43.29
CA LEU A 551 -9.40 -5.28 -42.78
C LEU A 551 -10.78 -4.96 -42.20
N ARG A 552 -11.81 -5.65 -42.66
CA ARG A 552 -13.16 -5.55 -42.13
C ARG A 552 -13.51 -6.80 -41.32
N LEU A 553 -13.74 -6.60 -40.01
CA LEU A 553 -14.28 -7.67 -39.16
C LEU A 553 -15.74 -7.95 -39.54
N ARG A 554 -16.15 -9.21 -39.47
CA ARG A 554 -17.57 -9.56 -39.54
C ARG A 554 -18.28 -9.04 -38.29
N ALA A 555 -19.53 -8.63 -38.42
CA ALA A 555 -20.31 -8.03 -37.33
C ALA A 555 -20.45 -8.94 -36.10
N ASP A 556 -20.37 -10.26 -36.29
CA ASP A 556 -20.54 -11.29 -35.28
C ASP A 556 -19.20 -11.85 -34.74
N THR A 557 -18.06 -11.34 -35.19
CA THR A 557 -16.71 -11.86 -34.87
C THR A 557 -16.48 -12.02 -33.36
N LEU A 558 -16.74 -10.99 -32.58
CA LEU A 558 -16.53 -11.04 -31.12
C LEU A 558 -17.49 -12.01 -30.43
N ALA A 559 -18.72 -12.13 -30.94
CA ALA A 559 -19.69 -13.08 -30.40
C ALA A 559 -19.27 -14.54 -30.68
N ILE A 560 -18.80 -14.80 -31.91
CA ILE A 560 -18.27 -16.13 -32.29
C ILE A 560 -17.07 -16.50 -31.43
N LEU A 561 -16.11 -15.59 -31.24
CA LEU A 561 -14.92 -15.84 -30.43
C LEU A 561 -15.28 -16.08 -28.95
N ARG A 562 -16.20 -15.30 -28.36
CA ARG A 562 -16.71 -15.52 -27.00
C ARG A 562 -17.33 -16.90 -26.85
N ARG A 563 -18.13 -17.32 -27.82
CA ARG A 563 -18.78 -18.63 -27.78
C ARG A 563 -17.78 -19.76 -27.93
N ARG A 564 -16.78 -19.66 -28.81
CA ARG A 564 -15.71 -20.66 -28.96
C ARG A 564 -14.94 -20.81 -27.66
N GLU A 565 -14.54 -19.71 -27.03
CA GLU A 565 -13.87 -19.73 -25.73
C GLU A 565 -14.75 -20.36 -24.65
N LEU A 566 -16.03 -19.96 -24.58
CA LEU A 566 -16.98 -20.49 -23.60
C LEU A 566 -17.10 -22.02 -23.73
N LEU A 567 -17.27 -22.53 -24.94
CA LEU A 567 -17.38 -23.97 -25.19
C LEU A 567 -16.10 -24.73 -24.85
N ARG A 568 -14.94 -24.17 -25.17
CA ARG A 568 -13.64 -24.74 -24.81
C ARG A 568 -13.46 -24.82 -23.28
N VAL A 569 -13.76 -23.75 -22.57
CA VAL A 569 -13.69 -23.70 -21.10
C VAL A 569 -14.73 -24.64 -20.48
N ALA A 570 -15.93 -24.66 -21.03
CA ALA A 570 -16.98 -25.60 -20.59
C ALA A 570 -16.57 -27.05 -20.76
N GLY A 571 -15.89 -27.42 -21.86
CA GLY A 571 -15.33 -28.76 -22.05
C GLY A 571 -14.33 -29.13 -20.95
N GLN A 572 -13.39 -28.25 -20.63
CA GLN A 572 -12.43 -28.48 -19.54
C GLN A 572 -13.12 -28.62 -18.17
N LEU A 573 -14.17 -27.83 -17.92
CA LEU A 573 -14.96 -27.94 -16.70
C LEU A 573 -15.81 -29.21 -16.66
N SER A 574 -16.33 -29.66 -17.80
CA SER A 574 -17.02 -30.96 -17.89
C SER A 574 -16.13 -32.12 -17.49
N ASP A 575 -14.89 -32.16 -17.96
CA ASP A 575 -13.90 -33.17 -17.58
C ASP A 575 -13.54 -33.09 -16.09
N GLU A 576 -13.43 -31.85 -15.53
CA GLU A 576 -13.12 -31.64 -14.11
C GLU A 576 -14.27 -32.07 -13.19
N LEU A 577 -15.51 -31.74 -13.56
CA LEU A 577 -16.69 -31.92 -12.70
C LEU A 577 -17.39 -33.27 -12.91
N GLY A 578 -17.14 -33.93 -14.04
CA GLY A 578 -17.89 -35.12 -14.44
C GLY A 578 -19.35 -34.85 -14.80
N LEU A 579 -19.68 -33.58 -15.14
CA LEU A 579 -21.02 -33.11 -15.46
C LEU A 579 -21.07 -32.57 -16.90
N PRO A 580 -22.14 -32.80 -17.66
CA PRO A 580 -22.30 -32.20 -18.98
C PRO A 580 -22.59 -30.70 -18.86
N PHE A 581 -22.04 -29.91 -19.80
CA PHE A 581 -22.34 -28.52 -19.97
C PHE A 581 -23.61 -28.31 -20.78
N VAL A 582 -24.49 -27.42 -20.30
CA VAL A 582 -25.67 -26.95 -21.03
C VAL A 582 -25.57 -25.43 -21.23
N GLU A 583 -25.58 -25.02 -22.50
CA GLU A 583 -25.53 -23.62 -22.85
C GLU A 583 -26.86 -22.92 -22.53
N ALA A 584 -26.82 -21.88 -21.70
CA ALA A 584 -27.99 -21.12 -21.31
C ALA A 584 -28.60 -20.36 -22.49
N ARG A 585 -29.91 -20.49 -22.74
CA ARG A 585 -30.62 -19.82 -23.83
C ARG A 585 -31.29 -18.52 -23.37
N ALA A 586 -31.45 -17.60 -24.31
CA ALA A 586 -32.21 -16.37 -24.05
C ALA A 586 -33.64 -16.69 -23.58
N GLY A 587 -34.07 -16.06 -22.49
CA GLY A 587 -35.39 -16.30 -21.87
C GLY A 587 -35.46 -17.54 -20.97
N GLU A 588 -34.42 -18.34 -20.91
CA GLU A 588 -34.38 -19.54 -20.07
C GLU A 588 -34.22 -19.21 -18.58
N ARG A 589 -34.97 -19.93 -17.75
CA ARG A 589 -34.84 -19.87 -16.29
C ARG A 589 -33.77 -20.85 -15.84
N ILE A 590 -32.75 -20.30 -15.21
CA ILE A 590 -31.62 -21.05 -14.67
C ILE A 590 -31.77 -21.10 -13.15
N GLU A 591 -31.67 -22.30 -12.57
CA GLU A 591 -31.74 -22.51 -11.13
C GLU A 591 -30.71 -23.56 -10.72
N GLY A 592 -29.87 -23.27 -9.71
CA GLY A 592 -28.83 -24.19 -9.26
C GLY A 592 -27.94 -23.57 -8.19
N ILE A 593 -26.88 -24.28 -7.83
CA ILE A 593 -25.90 -23.85 -6.82
C ILE A 593 -24.76 -23.08 -7.51
N LEU A 594 -24.52 -21.85 -7.07
CA LEU A 594 -23.38 -21.06 -7.52
C LEU A 594 -22.09 -21.60 -6.90
N ARG A 595 -21.30 -22.33 -7.69
CA ARG A 595 -20.06 -22.96 -7.19
C ARG A 595 -18.89 -22.01 -7.14
N ARG A 596 -18.58 -21.34 -8.23
CA ARG A 596 -17.43 -20.44 -8.35
C ARG A 596 -17.57 -19.46 -9.52
N SER A 597 -16.73 -18.45 -9.54
CA SER A 597 -16.50 -17.67 -10.76
C SER A 597 -15.46 -18.36 -11.64
N VAL A 598 -15.60 -18.20 -12.96
CA VAL A 598 -14.69 -18.68 -13.99
C VAL A 598 -14.24 -17.47 -14.80
N ASP A 599 -12.94 -17.16 -14.76
CA ASP A 599 -12.36 -16.06 -15.51
C ASP A 599 -11.93 -16.55 -16.89
N THR A 600 -12.35 -15.85 -17.95
CA THR A 600 -11.98 -16.07 -19.34
C THR A 600 -11.46 -14.77 -19.95
N LEU A 601 -10.86 -14.82 -21.14
CA LEU A 601 -10.43 -13.61 -21.85
C LEU A 601 -11.62 -12.75 -22.31
N GLY A 602 -12.74 -13.42 -22.64
CA GLY A 602 -13.98 -12.77 -23.05
C GLY A 602 -14.80 -12.19 -21.90
N GLY A 603 -14.46 -12.49 -20.64
CA GLY A 603 -15.17 -12.02 -19.46
C GLY A 603 -15.17 -13.02 -18.30
N ARG A 604 -15.85 -12.65 -17.23
CA ARG A 604 -16.03 -13.52 -16.06
C ARG A 604 -17.41 -14.16 -16.10
N TYR A 605 -17.48 -15.43 -15.78
CA TYR A 605 -18.72 -16.22 -15.74
C TYR A 605 -18.96 -16.80 -14.34
N ALA A 606 -20.22 -17.07 -14.02
CA ALA A 606 -20.64 -17.80 -12.85
C ALA A 606 -20.93 -19.26 -13.26
N LEU A 607 -20.28 -20.22 -12.59
CA LEU A 607 -20.58 -21.63 -12.75
C LEU A 607 -21.74 -21.98 -11.83
N ILE A 608 -22.87 -22.34 -12.45
CA ILE A 608 -24.09 -22.78 -11.76
C ILE A 608 -24.26 -24.26 -11.99
N GLU A 609 -24.15 -25.04 -10.92
CA GLU A 609 -24.33 -26.47 -10.92
C GLU A 609 -25.79 -26.80 -10.64
N GLN A 610 -26.33 -27.68 -11.47
CA GLN A 610 -27.63 -28.30 -11.35
C GLN A 610 -27.46 -29.79 -11.00
N SER A 611 -28.57 -30.51 -10.82
CA SER A 611 -28.49 -31.91 -10.36
C SER A 611 -27.71 -32.84 -11.28
N HIS A 612 -27.73 -32.62 -12.60
CA HIS A 612 -27.12 -33.51 -13.60
C HIS A 612 -26.30 -32.79 -14.65
N GLU A 613 -26.18 -31.47 -14.54
CA GLU A 613 -25.52 -30.63 -15.54
C GLU A 613 -25.01 -29.34 -14.88
N PHE A 614 -24.21 -28.55 -15.60
CA PHE A 614 -23.87 -27.21 -15.21
C PHE A 614 -24.00 -26.24 -16.36
N THR A 615 -24.17 -24.96 -16.03
CA THR A 615 -24.19 -23.85 -16.99
C THR A 615 -23.26 -22.73 -16.58
N LEU A 616 -22.83 -21.94 -17.57
CA LEU A 616 -22.03 -20.74 -17.38
C LEU A 616 -22.85 -19.51 -17.77
N VAL A 617 -23.01 -18.57 -16.85
CA VAL A 617 -23.73 -17.31 -17.09
C VAL A 617 -22.82 -16.11 -16.77
N PRO A 618 -23.00 -14.95 -17.42
CA PRO A 618 -22.16 -13.78 -17.15
C PRO A 618 -22.16 -13.41 -15.67
N TRP A 619 -20.96 -13.17 -15.13
CA TRP A 619 -20.76 -12.83 -13.74
C TRP A 619 -21.32 -11.46 -13.39
N ARG A 620 -21.90 -11.33 -12.20
CA ARG A 620 -22.28 -10.04 -11.60
C ARG A 620 -21.70 -9.92 -10.20
N PRO A 621 -21.20 -8.74 -9.79
CA PRO A 621 -20.60 -8.54 -8.46
C PRO A 621 -21.51 -8.90 -7.29
N THR A 622 -22.82 -8.85 -7.50
CA THR A 622 -23.83 -9.24 -6.51
C THR A 622 -23.83 -10.73 -6.19
N LEU A 623 -23.31 -11.57 -7.09
CA LEU A 623 -23.19 -13.02 -6.93
C LEU A 623 -22.09 -13.42 -5.92
N GLU A 624 -21.12 -12.56 -5.68
CA GLU A 624 -20.00 -12.88 -4.78
C GLU A 624 -20.45 -13.26 -3.35
N LYS A 625 -21.56 -12.68 -2.91
CA LYS A 625 -22.17 -12.97 -1.60
C LYS A 625 -23.01 -14.23 -1.58
N GLN A 626 -23.20 -14.84 -2.73
CA GLN A 626 -24.06 -16.02 -2.90
C GLN A 626 -23.29 -17.28 -3.29
N LEU A 627 -21.96 -17.23 -3.24
CA LEU A 627 -21.11 -18.40 -3.46
C LEU A 627 -21.51 -19.53 -2.50
N GLY A 628 -21.72 -20.74 -3.05
CA GLY A 628 -22.19 -21.91 -2.34
C GLY A 628 -23.70 -21.93 -2.06
N GLN A 629 -24.46 -20.93 -2.50
CA GLN A 629 -25.92 -20.85 -2.29
C GLN A 629 -26.69 -21.15 -3.58
N SER A 630 -27.96 -21.54 -3.42
CA SER A 630 -28.89 -21.69 -4.53
C SER A 630 -29.25 -20.30 -5.09
N VAL A 631 -29.13 -20.15 -6.40
CA VAL A 631 -29.48 -18.96 -7.16
C VAL A 631 -30.49 -19.30 -8.25
N SER A 632 -31.38 -18.36 -8.55
CA SER A 632 -32.37 -18.50 -9.63
C SER A 632 -32.42 -17.21 -10.44
N GLY A 633 -32.53 -17.30 -11.75
CA GLY A 633 -32.60 -16.14 -12.62
C GLY A 633 -33.07 -16.46 -14.03
N VAL A 634 -33.26 -15.44 -14.85
CA VAL A 634 -33.66 -15.58 -16.26
C VAL A 634 -32.58 -14.95 -17.13
N MET A 635 -32.13 -15.70 -18.15
CA MET A 635 -31.16 -15.20 -19.13
C MET A 635 -31.83 -14.11 -20.00
N ARG A 636 -31.16 -12.98 -20.18
CA ARG A 636 -31.70 -11.88 -21.00
C ARG A 636 -31.66 -12.22 -22.49
N SER A 637 -32.53 -11.57 -23.26
CA SER A 637 -32.61 -11.74 -24.71
C SER A 637 -31.36 -11.26 -25.47
N ASP A 638 -30.58 -10.36 -24.86
CA ASP A 638 -29.30 -9.87 -25.40
C ASP A 638 -28.12 -10.86 -25.20
N GLY A 639 -28.33 -11.94 -24.43
CA GLY A 639 -27.27 -12.92 -24.11
C GLY A 639 -26.14 -12.36 -23.23
N GLU A 640 -26.11 -11.07 -22.95
CA GLU A 640 -25.05 -10.39 -22.21
C GLU A 640 -25.30 -10.29 -20.70
N GLY A 641 -26.40 -10.85 -20.22
CA GLY A 641 -26.71 -10.84 -18.80
C GLY A 641 -27.92 -11.68 -18.42
N TRP A 642 -28.07 -11.88 -17.14
CA TRP A 642 -29.24 -12.52 -16.57
C TRP A 642 -29.75 -11.74 -15.35
N THR A 643 -31.06 -11.78 -15.13
CA THR A 643 -31.70 -11.19 -13.95
C THR A 643 -31.89 -12.28 -12.93
N PHE A 644 -31.38 -12.10 -11.70
CA PHE A 644 -31.60 -13.07 -10.65
C PHE A 644 -32.47 -12.50 -9.54
N GLY A 645 -33.33 -13.34 -8.94
CA GLY A 645 -34.10 -13.09 -7.75
C GLY A 645 -33.64 -13.99 -6.62
N ARG A 646 -33.93 -13.63 -5.37
CA ARG A 646 -33.78 -14.58 -4.26
C ARG A 646 -34.78 -15.72 -4.48
N GLY A 647 -34.28 -16.93 -4.62
CA GLY A 647 -35.12 -18.11 -4.56
C GLY A 647 -35.93 -18.06 -3.26
N ARG A 648 -37.26 -18.06 -3.35
CA ARG A 648 -38.10 -18.31 -2.20
C ARG A 648 -37.86 -19.75 -1.77
N ASN A 649 -37.17 -19.95 -0.66
CA ASN A 649 -37.22 -21.22 0.03
C ASN A 649 -38.67 -21.42 0.51
N GLY A 650 -39.48 -22.09 -0.29
CA GLY A 650 -40.74 -22.64 0.17
C GLY A 650 -40.46 -23.84 1.07
N PRO A 651 -41.26 -24.12 2.09
CA PRO A 651 -41.09 -25.31 2.90
C PRO A 651 -41.28 -26.54 2.01
N SER A 652 -40.27 -27.40 2.01
CA SER A 652 -40.41 -28.78 1.47
C SER A 652 -41.36 -29.53 2.38
N VAL A 653 -42.45 -30.00 1.82
CA VAL A 653 -43.37 -31.00 2.43
C VAL A 653 -42.71 -32.38 2.36
#